data_b40dffc7f3ee4e57761b41a5756a638e
#
_entry.id   b40dffc7f3ee4e57761b41a5756a638e
#
_cell.length_a   1.000
_cell.length_b   1.000
_cell.length_c   1.000
_cell.angle_alpha   90.00
_cell.angle_beta   90.00
_cell.angle_gamma   90.00
#
_symmetry.space_group_name_H-M   'P 1'
#
loop_
_entity.id
_entity.type
_entity.pdbx_description
1 polymer ?
#
loop_
_entity_poly.entity_id
_entity_poly.type
_entity_poly.pdbx_seq_one_letter_code
_entity_poly.pdbx_strand_id
1 'polypeptide(L)'
;MAYLADLVSLVAQAKPAGGAALDQVVIATAGAGIATAAMLYLITRHRSHGDGALTRLAASAERMSGLPGWAALPSAIAGASLITALVGMYWDISLHIADGRDEGPLANPAHYLILVGLFGVFSSGCLSVTLPRNDEPVGPAPVNFAGLRAPIGGVLMAAAGSFALLGFPLDDVWHRLFGQDVTLWGPTHLMLIGGAGMCLIGQAVLLAEGMHSRRRADAAPSGRAKVLLLGLGKDSTVVYARRVALMGGLLIGLSTFQGEFDFGVPQFVLVFHPILVAFAAGCGLAAARLWVGPGGALGAALFFLLVRGLVSLLVGPVLGEPTPAMPLYLIEALGFELVALVALRRGPVAFGALGGLLAGTVGFFAEYAWTQVAFSNTWTAALLPEGLLLAAAAGLAGGLVGGLLGAGLNRELPSRTVARAAFAAGLAVIGVLIANGLVTVDPQGVRANVQLRETAPGQAAATVRFDPPSAAKDAQWVQATAWQGGGLRVERLEKVREGVYRTTEPIPVSGAWKTLVRLHRGRELAGIPVFLPADPAIPASAIPARASFERPLVDETTILQRELKDDVPGWLWGAASLIVLLISVSFVLALGWGTSRLARGASRPDATREPPTTRTLGGVPEERSPSIGRASTARSTRSIA
;
A
#
# COMPACT_ATOMS: atom_id res chain seq x y z
N MET A 1 3.41 -35.08 8.18
CA MET A 1 2.08 -35.36 8.78
C MET A 1 2.10 -35.14 10.30
N ALA A 2 3.04 -35.69 11.06
CA ALA A 2 3.14 -35.43 12.52
C ALA A 2 3.33 -33.96 12.84
N TYR A 3 4.25 -33.25 12.17
CA TYR A 3 4.46 -31.80 12.35
C TYR A 3 3.24 -30.93 12.05
N LEU A 4 2.41 -31.29 11.08
CA LEU A 4 1.15 -30.59 10.80
C LEU A 4 0.10 -30.86 11.90
N ALA A 5 0.05 -32.07 12.44
CA ALA A 5 -0.83 -32.42 13.55
C ALA A 5 -0.42 -31.69 14.85
N ASP A 6 0.89 -31.58 15.11
CA ASP A 6 1.43 -30.82 16.24
C ASP A 6 1.17 -29.32 16.09
N LEU A 7 1.32 -28.76 14.89
CA LEU A 7 1.00 -27.35 14.61
C LEU A 7 -0.50 -27.07 14.79
N VAL A 8 -1.37 -27.95 14.29
CA VAL A 8 -2.83 -27.85 14.46
C VAL A 8 -3.23 -27.98 15.93
N SER A 9 -2.56 -28.85 16.70
CA SER A 9 -2.82 -28.98 18.12
C SER A 9 -2.33 -27.76 18.92
N LEU A 10 -1.21 -27.16 18.53
CA LEU A 10 -0.67 -25.93 19.12
C LEU A 10 -1.63 -24.76 18.90
N VAL A 11 -2.15 -24.63 17.67
CA VAL A 11 -3.16 -23.61 17.29
C VAL A 11 -4.47 -23.82 18.06
N ALA A 12 -4.87 -25.06 18.33
CA ALA A 12 -6.10 -25.38 19.05
C ALA A 12 -6.00 -25.22 20.58
N GLN A 13 -4.79 -25.35 21.16
CA GLN A 13 -4.59 -25.34 22.62
C GLN A 13 -4.13 -23.98 23.17
N ALA A 14 -3.55 -23.11 22.32
CA ALA A 14 -3.10 -21.81 22.77
C ALA A 14 -4.32 -20.90 23.03
N LYS A 15 -4.54 -20.50 24.29
CA LYS A 15 -5.33 -19.30 24.57
C LYS A 15 -4.51 -18.11 24.06
N PRO A 16 -4.90 -17.45 22.97
CA PRO A 16 -4.15 -16.31 22.49
C PRO A 16 -4.33 -15.15 23.45
N ALA A 17 -3.28 -14.42 23.73
CA ALA A 17 -3.42 -13.07 24.23
C ALA A 17 -4.11 -12.26 23.11
N GLY A 18 -5.42 -11.98 23.25
CA GLY A 18 -6.22 -11.37 22.21
C GLY A 18 -6.46 -12.32 21.04
N GLY A 19 -7.18 -13.39 21.20
CA GLY A 19 -7.51 -14.29 20.11
C GLY A 19 -8.98 -14.40 19.87
N ALA A 20 -9.32 -14.65 18.62
CA ALA A 20 -10.67 -14.83 18.20
C ALA A 20 -11.38 -15.90 19.00
N ALA A 21 -12.53 -15.54 19.52
CA ALA A 21 -13.52 -16.51 19.90
C ALA A 21 -13.86 -17.36 18.67
N LEU A 22 -13.79 -18.68 18.76
CA LEU A 22 -14.00 -19.58 17.61
C LEU A 22 -15.37 -19.40 16.96
N ASP A 23 -16.39 -19.04 17.73
CA ASP A 23 -17.72 -18.70 17.25
C ASP A 23 -17.70 -17.48 16.31
N GLN A 24 -16.91 -16.44 16.61
CA GLN A 24 -16.74 -15.27 15.74
C GLN A 24 -16.02 -15.63 14.43
N VAL A 25 -15.00 -16.50 14.48
CA VAL A 25 -14.32 -17.00 13.28
C VAL A 25 -15.30 -17.78 12.39
N VAL A 26 -16.14 -18.64 13.00
CA VAL A 26 -17.17 -19.38 12.26
C VAL A 26 -18.18 -18.44 11.62
N ILE A 27 -18.66 -17.43 12.34
CA ILE A 27 -19.62 -16.43 11.81
C ILE A 27 -18.99 -15.62 10.66
N ALA A 28 -17.76 -15.13 10.83
CA ALA A 28 -17.06 -14.39 9.78
C ALA A 28 -16.82 -15.23 8.53
N THR A 29 -16.41 -16.50 8.71
CA THR A 29 -16.19 -17.45 7.61
C THR A 29 -17.50 -17.79 6.89
N ALA A 30 -18.59 -18.02 7.63
CA ALA A 30 -19.90 -18.26 7.05
C ALA A 30 -20.40 -17.04 6.26
N GLY A 31 -20.25 -15.84 6.80
CA GLY A 31 -20.59 -14.59 6.13
C GLY A 31 -19.81 -14.40 4.81
N ALA A 32 -18.49 -14.61 4.84
CA ALA A 32 -17.64 -14.56 3.66
C ALA A 32 -18.03 -15.63 2.63
N GLY A 33 -18.36 -16.85 3.08
CA GLY A 33 -18.86 -17.94 2.25
C GLY A 33 -20.17 -17.59 1.54
N ILE A 34 -21.14 -17.05 2.26
CA ILE A 34 -22.43 -16.60 1.71
C ILE A 34 -22.22 -15.49 0.69
N ALA A 35 -21.40 -14.48 1.01
CA ALA A 35 -21.09 -13.37 0.11
C ALA A 35 -20.40 -13.86 -1.17
N THR A 36 -19.45 -14.80 -1.04
CA THR A 36 -18.77 -15.46 -2.17
C THR A 36 -19.75 -16.25 -3.03
N ALA A 37 -20.64 -17.03 -2.42
CA ALA A 37 -21.68 -17.81 -3.13
C ALA A 37 -22.64 -16.88 -3.89
N ALA A 38 -23.05 -15.77 -3.29
CA ALA A 38 -23.88 -14.75 -3.93
C ALA A 38 -23.16 -14.11 -5.13
N MET A 39 -21.88 -13.75 -4.98
CA MET A 39 -21.06 -13.22 -6.06
C MET A 39 -20.95 -14.22 -7.21
N LEU A 40 -20.63 -15.48 -6.92
CA LEU A 40 -20.53 -16.56 -7.93
C LEU A 40 -21.86 -16.81 -8.64
N TYR A 41 -22.98 -16.79 -7.93
CA TYR A 41 -24.30 -16.88 -8.51
C TYR A 41 -24.58 -15.74 -9.50
N LEU A 42 -24.28 -14.49 -9.12
CA LEU A 42 -24.44 -13.32 -9.98
C LEU A 42 -23.56 -13.40 -11.23
N ILE A 43 -22.30 -13.85 -11.07
CA ILE A 43 -21.36 -14.06 -12.18
C ILE A 43 -21.89 -15.15 -13.11
N THR A 44 -22.29 -16.30 -12.60
CA THR A 44 -22.81 -17.42 -13.37
C THR A 44 -24.05 -17.00 -14.16
N ARG A 45 -24.98 -16.27 -13.52
CA ARG A 45 -26.17 -15.74 -14.17
C ARG A 45 -25.84 -14.74 -15.28
N HIS A 46 -24.86 -13.85 -15.05
CA HIS A 46 -24.39 -12.91 -16.08
C HIS A 46 -23.82 -13.66 -17.29
N ARG A 47 -23.01 -14.70 -17.05
CA ARG A 47 -22.35 -15.47 -18.13
C ARG A 47 -23.32 -16.34 -18.91
N SER A 48 -24.30 -16.95 -18.27
CA SER A 48 -25.22 -17.90 -18.91
C SER A 48 -26.43 -17.23 -19.57
N HIS A 49 -27.00 -16.16 -19.00
CA HIS A 49 -28.24 -15.57 -19.49
C HIS A 49 -28.05 -14.16 -20.07
N GLY A 50 -27.09 -13.40 -19.59
CA GLY A 50 -26.77 -12.06 -20.07
C GLY A 50 -27.73 -10.94 -19.66
N ASP A 51 -28.73 -11.21 -18.81
CA ASP A 51 -29.80 -10.27 -18.41
C ASP A 51 -29.92 -10.02 -16.90
N GLY A 52 -29.01 -10.52 -16.11
CA GLY A 52 -29.03 -10.43 -14.64
C GLY A 52 -28.81 -9.03 -14.06
N ALA A 53 -28.93 -8.93 -12.73
CA ALA A 53 -28.68 -7.70 -11.97
C ALA A 53 -27.27 -7.16 -12.22
N LEU A 54 -26.27 -8.04 -12.25
CA LEU A 54 -24.88 -7.69 -12.52
C LEU A 54 -24.69 -7.08 -13.92
N THR A 55 -25.39 -7.61 -14.94
CA THR A 55 -25.38 -7.06 -16.30
C THR A 55 -25.92 -5.63 -16.32
N ARG A 56 -27.05 -5.40 -15.62
CA ARG A 56 -27.66 -4.06 -15.53
C ARG A 56 -26.78 -3.06 -14.80
N LEU A 57 -26.13 -3.48 -13.71
CA LEU A 57 -25.18 -2.64 -12.96
C LEU A 57 -23.96 -2.30 -13.81
N ALA A 58 -23.38 -3.27 -14.53
CA ALA A 58 -22.26 -3.03 -15.42
C ALA A 58 -22.64 -2.06 -16.56
N ALA A 59 -23.81 -2.25 -17.18
CA ALA A 59 -24.30 -1.33 -18.20
C ALA A 59 -24.60 0.08 -17.65
N SER A 60 -25.08 0.20 -16.40
CA SER A 60 -25.26 1.50 -15.75
C SER A 60 -23.92 2.19 -15.49
N ALA A 61 -22.95 1.46 -14.93
CA ALA A 61 -21.59 1.97 -14.70
C ALA A 61 -20.92 2.41 -16.03
N GLU A 62 -21.14 1.67 -17.11
CA GLU A 62 -20.67 2.03 -18.44
C GLU A 62 -21.29 3.35 -18.93
N ARG A 63 -22.62 3.51 -18.81
CA ARG A 63 -23.32 4.75 -19.20
C ARG A 63 -22.81 5.96 -18.42
N MET A 64 -22.60 5.81 -17.11
CA MET A 64 -22.15 6.89 -16.22
C MET A 64 -20.69 7.27 -16.44
N SER A 65 -19.83 6.26 -16.66
CA SER A 65 -18.37 6.47 -16.70
C SER A 65 -17.80 6.66 -18.10
N GLY A 66 -18.51 6.19 -19.13
CA GLY A 66 -18.03 6.11 -20.51
C GLY A 66 -16.94 5.06 -20.73
N LEU A 67 -16.67 4.18 -19.75
CA LEU A 67 -15.77 3.03 -19.87
C LEU A 67 -16.57 1.75 -20.10
N PRO A 68 -15.98 0.69 -20.70
CA PRO A 68 -16.66 -0.61 -20.78
C PRO A 68 -17.08 -1.10 -19.39
N GLY A 69 -18.25 -1.75 -19.32
CA GLY A 69 -18.83 -2.20 -18.04
C GLY A 69 -17.89 -3.07 -17.20
N TRP A 70 -17.07 -3.89 -17.85
CA TRP A 70 -16.06 -4.73 -17.21
C TRP A 70 -14.88 -3.97 -16.58
N ALA A 71 -14.68 -2.70 -16.94
CA ALA A 71 -13.71 -1.82 -16.31
C ALA A 71 -14.38 -0.84 -15.34
N ALA A 72 -15.55 -0.32 -15.73
CA ALA A 72 -16.27 0.71 -14.98
C ALA A 72 -16.78 0.24 -13.62
N LEU A 73 -17.56 -0.85 -13.60
CA LEU A 73 -18.18 -1.36 -12.37
C LEU A 73 -17.11 -1.85 -11.36
N PRO A 74 -16.15 -2.70 -11.76
CA PRO A 74 -15.10 -3.11 -10.83
C PRO A 74 -14.26 -1.95 -10.29
N SER A 75 -13.95 -0.95 -11.12
CA SER A 75 -13.18 0.22 -10.63
C SER A 75 -13.97 1.05 -9.61
N ALA A 76 -15.29 1.18 -9.77
CA ALA A 76 -16.12 1.88 -8.80
C ALA A 76 -16.20 1.11 -7.47
N ILE A 77 -16.41 -0.22 -7.54
CA ILE A 77 -16.42 -1.08 -6.34
C ILE A 77 -15.06 -1.01 -5.64
N ALA A 78 -13.94 -1.19 -6.36
CA ALA A 78 -12.61 -1.13 -5.78
C ALA A 78 -12.33 0.21 -5.08
N GLY A 79 -12.66 1.33 -5.71
CA GLY A 79 -12.46 2.65 -5.13
C GLY A 79 -13.24 2.85 -3.82
N ALA A 80 -14.54 2.50 -3.81
CA ALA A 80 -15.37 2.57 -2.60
C ALA A 80 -14.84 1.64 -1.50
N SER A 81 -14.48 0.41 -1.87
CA SER A 81 -13.98 -0.62 -0.95
C SER A 81 -12.64 -0.24 -0.32
N LEU A 82 -11.72 0.35 -1.10
CA LEU A 82 -10.42 0.82 -0.58
C LEU A 82 -10.59 1.98 0.41
N ILE A 83 -11.52 2.90 0.16
CA ILE A 83 -11.83 3.97 1.12
C ILE A 83 -12.45 3.38 2.40
N THR A 84 -13.35 2.42 2.28
CA THR A 84 -13.96 1.74 3.42
C THR A 84 -12.90 1.01 4.26
N ALA A 85 -12.01 0.24 3.62
CA ALA A 85 -10.89 -0.43 4.30
C ALA A 85 -9.93 0.56 4.96
N LEU A 86 -9.65 1.70 4.32
CA LEU A 86 -8.78 2.74 4.87
C LEU A 86 -9.36 3.33 6.16
N VAL A 87 -10.65 3.66 6.16
CA VAL A 87 -11.33 4.15 7.37
C VAL A 87 -11.27 3.09 8.47
N GLY A 88 -11.59 1.83 8.13
CA GLY A 88 -11.51 0.72 9.08
C GLY A 88 -10.10 0.59 9.67
N MET A 89 -9.06 0.57 8.84
CA MET A 89 -7.67 0.40 9.28
C MET A 89 -7.21 1.51 10.25
N TYR A 90 -7.46 2.79 9.94
CA TYR A 90 -7.04 3.88 10.83
C TYR A 90 -7.84 3.92 12.13
N TRP A 91 -9.11 3.57 12.08
CA TRP A 91 -9.94 3.44 13.28
C TRP A 91 -9.49 2.25 14.15
N ASP A 92 -9.19 1.13 13.53
CA ASP A 92 -8.69 -0.08 14.19
C ASP A 92 -7.37 0.16 14.94
N ILE A 93 -6.39 0.75 14.25
CA ILE A 93 -5.11 1.13 14.87
C ILE A 93 -5.34 2.04 16.06
N SER A 94 -6.27 2.99 15.94
CA SER A 94 -6.59 3.95 16.98
C SER A 94 -7.19 3.28 18.21
N LEU A 95 -8.13 2.34 18.02
CA LEU A 95 -8.73 1.54 19.09
C LEU A 95 -7.68 0.68 19.81
N HIS A 96 -6.79 0.01 19.06
CA HIS A 96 -5.71 -0.77 19.65
C HIS A 96 -4.73 0.08 20.47
N ILE A 97 -4.49 1.32 20.07
CA ILE A 97 -3.68 2.27 20.84
C ILE A 97 -4.42 2.75 22.10
N ALA A 98 -5.73 3.00 22.00
CA ALA A 98 -6.53 3.53 23.11
C ALA A 98 -6.92 2.47 24.13
N ASP A 99 -7.41 1.32 23.68
CA ASP A 99 -8.07 0.32 24.51
C ASP A 99 -7.32 -1.03 24.57
N GLY A 100 -6.47 -1.32 23.60
CA GLY A 100 -5.67 -2.55 23.56
C GLY A 100 -6.29 -3.64 22.72
N ARG A 101 -6.19 -4.89 23.22
CA ARG A 101 -6.59 -6.10 22.49
C ARG A 101 -8.10 -6.24 22.38
N ASP A 102 -8.52 -6.77 21.23
CA ASP A 102 -9.90 -7.20 21.01
C ASP A 102 -10.21 -8.54 21.66
N GLU A 103 -11.47 -8.75 22.02
CA GLU A 103 -11.99 -10.06 22.45
C GLU A 103 -12.18 -11.03 21.28
N GLY A 104 -12.04 -10.56 20.05
CA GLY A 104 -12.13 -11.36 18.82
C GLY A 104 -12.37 -10.53 17.57
N PRO A 105 -12.29 -11.14 16.37
CA PRO A 105 -12.29 -10.42 15.09
C PRO A 105 -13.60 -9.69 14.78
N LEU A 106 -14.71 -10.00 15.46
CA LEU A 106 -15.99 -9.32 15.30
C LEU A 106 -16.34 -8.42 16.50
N ALA A 107 -15.52 -8.38 17.55
CA ALA A 107 -15.72 -7.51 18.71
C ALA A 107 -15.36 -6.04 18.39
N ASN A 108 -14.41 -5.84 17.49
CA ASN A 108 -13.97 -4.52 17.04
C ASN A 108 -14.82 -4.03 15.86
N PRO A 109 -15.52 -2.89 15.98
CA PRO A 109 -16.37 -2.38 14.90
C PRO A 109 -15.59 -1.97 13.64
N ALA A 110 -14.33 -1.58 13.77
CA ALA A 110 -13.47 -1.22 12.65
C ALA A 110 -13.17 -2.41 11.73
N HIS A 111 -13.09 -3.63 12.29
CA HIS A 111 -12.88 -4.87 11.53
C HIS A 111 -13.97 -5.14 10.49
N TYR A 112 -15.24 -4.74 10.74
CA TYR A 112 -16.29 -4.86 9.73
C TYR A 112 -15.99 -4.04 8.49
N LEU A 113 -15.45 -2.82 8.66
CA LEU A 113 -15.07 -1.97 7.53
C LEU A 113 -13.87 -2.55 6.78
N ILE A 114 -12.90 -3.10 7.49
CA ILE A 114 -11.75 -3.78 6.88
C ILE A 114 -12.22 -4.99 6.07
N LEU A 115 -13.03 -5.87 6.66
CA LEU A 115 -13.55 -7.08 6.00
C LEU A 115 -14.38 -6.77 4.77
N VAL A 116 -15.35 -5.85 4.89
CA VAL A 116 -16.20 -5.42 3.77
C VAL A 116 -15.36 -4.77 2.67
N GLY A 117 -14.40 -3.93 3.05
CA GLY A 117 -13.50 -3.29 2.11
C GLY A 117 -12.62 -4.30 1.37
N LEU A 118 -11.93 -5.19 2.07
CA LEU A 118 -11.07 -6.19 1.43
C LEU A 118 -11.85 -7.20 0.59
N PHE A 119 -13.03 -7.64 1.05
CA PHE A 119 -13.91 -8.49 0.25
C PHE A 119 -14.40 -7.78 -1.03
N GLY A 120 -14.69 -6.49 -0.95
CA GLY A 120 -15.06 -5.68 -2.10
C GLY A 120 -13.92 -5.51 -3.10
N VAL A 121 -12.69 -5.31 -2.63
CA VAL A 121 -11.48 -5.28 -3.48
C VAL A 121 -11.27 -6.61 -4.19
N PHE A 122 -11.33 -7.73 -3.47
CA PHE A 122 -11.28 -9.08 -4.05
C PHE A 122 -12.37 -9.29 -5.09
N SER A 123 -13.62 -8.97 -4.74
CA SER A 123 -14.78 -9.11 -5.63
C SER A 123 -14.64 -8.27 -6.89
N SER A 124 -14.11 -7.03 -6.77
CA SER A 124 -13.88 -6.17 -7.94
C SER A 124 -12.89 -6.78 -8.93
N GLY A 125 -11.83 -7.42 -8.44
CA GLY A 125 -10.88 -8.17 -9.25
C GLY A 125 -11.56 -9.33 -9.98
N CYS A 126 -12.33 -10.16 -9.28
CA CYS A 126 -13.09 -11.27 -9.86
C CYS A 126 -14.09 -10.81 -10.92
N LEU A 127 -14.82 -9.72 -10.64
CA LEU A 127 -15.78 -9.15 -11.58
C LEU A 127 -15.11 -8.63 -12.85
N SER A 128 -13.95 -7.97 -12.74
CA SER A 128 -13.21 -7.46 -13.90
C SER A 128 -12.74 -8.56 -14.85
N VAL A 129 -12.44 -9.76 -14.32
CA VAL A 129 -12.06 -10.95 -15.09
C VAL A 129 -13.27 -11.63 -15.75
N THR A 130 -14.42 -11.62 -15.08
CA THR A 130 -15.59 -12.44 -15.47
C THR A 130 -16.68 -11.68 -16.21
N LEU A 131 -16.73 -10.35 -16.11
CA LEU A 131 -17.70 -9.50 -16.82
C LEU A 131 -17.48 -9.44 -18.34
N PRO A 132 -16.23 -9.42 -18.88
CA PRO A 132 -16.06 -9.36 -20.33
C PRO A 132 -16.69 -10.57 -21.02
N ARG A 133 -17.42 -10.33 -22.10
CA ARG A 133 -17.93 -11.41 -22.96
C ARG A 133 -16.85 -11.87 -23.94
N ASN A 134 -16.98 -13.10 -24.46
CA ASN A 134 -15.92 -13.69 -25.30
C ASN A 134 -15.69 -12.92 -26.62
N ASP A 135 -16.70 -12.21 -27.10
CA ASP A 135 -16.71 -11.39 -28.31
C ASP A 135 -16.30 -9.93 -28.05
N GLU A 136 -16.18 -9.54 -26.78
CA GLU A 136 -15.88 -8.16 -26.39
C GLU A 136 -14.37 -7.88 -26.45
N PRO A 137 -13.95 -6.72 -27.00
CA PRO A 137 -12.54 -6.35 -27.00
C PRO A 137 -12.06 -5.97 -25.60
N VAL A 138 -11.11 -6.74 -25.06
CA VAL A 138 -10.57 -6.58 -23.73
C VAL A 138 -9.13 -6.10 -23.81
N GLY A 139 -8.92 -4.80 -23.71
CA GLY A 139 -7.58 -4.21 -23.65
C GLY A 139 -6.69 -4.48 -24.87
N PRO A 140 -5.43 -3.98 -24.83
CA PRO A 140 -4.49 -4.16 -25.92
C PRO A 140 -3.77 -5.52 -25.91
N ALA A 141 -3.76 -6.22 -24.77
CA ALA A 141 -2.99 -7.46 -24.60
C ALA A 141 -3.63 -8.39 -23.55
N PRO A 142 -4.88 -8.85 -23.78
CA PRO A 142 -5.61 -9.68 -22.82
C PRO A 142 -4.85 -10.96 -22.48
N VAL A 143 -5.13 -11.51 -21.31
CA VAL A 143 -4.58 -12.79 -20.84
C VAL A 143 -5.69 -13.85 -20.92
N ASN A 144 -5.34 -15.05 -21.36
CA ASN A 144 -6.23 -16.19 -21.22
C ASN A 144 -6.07 -16.75 -19.80
N PHE A 145 -7.11 -16.60 -19.00
CA PHE A 145 -7.16 -17.07 -17.62
C PHE A 145 -8.37 -17.97 -17.44
N ALA A 146 -8.16 -19.25 -17.11
CA ALA A 146 -9.22 -20.25 -16.93
C ALA A 146 -10.25 -20.29 -18.08
N GLY A 147 -9.81 -20.15 -19.33
CA GLY A 147 -10.68 -20.13 -20.51
C GLY A 147 -11.38 -18.80 -20.80
N LEU A 148 -11.10 -17.77 -19.99
CA LEU A 148 -11.65 -16.42 -20.17
C LEU A 148 -10.58 -15.48 -20.76
N ARG A 149 -11.01 -14.57 -21.64
CA ARG A 149 -10.16 -13.46 -22.07
C ARG A 149 -10.28 -12.33 -21.05
N ALA A 150 -9.28 -12.25 -20.17
CA ALA A 150 -9.29 -11.33 -19.03
C ALA A 150 -8.41 -10.10 -19.27
N PRO A 151 -8.79 -8.90 -18.77
CA PRO A 151 -7.91 -7.76 -18.70
C PRO A 151 -6.77 -8.02 -17.71
N ILE A 152 -5.56 -7.56 -18.04
CA ILE A 152 -4.38 -7.74 -17.17
C ILE A 152 -4.63 -7.09 -15.81
N GLY A 153 -5.14 -5.86 -15.81
CA GLY A 153 -5.44 -5.13 -14.58
C GLY A 153 -6.41 -5.89 -13.67
N GLY A 154 -7.42 -6.56 -14.27
CA GLY A 154 -8.35 -7.39 -13.53
C GLY A 154 -7.70 -8.60 -12.87
N VAL A 155 -6.83 -9.31 -13.58
CA VAL A 155 -6.08 -10.45 -13.02
C VAL A 155 -5.18 -10.00 -11.87
N LEU A 156 -4.48 -8.87 -12.03
CA LEU A 156 -3.64 -8.30 -10.98
C LEU A 156 -4.45 -7.88 -9.75
N MET A 157 -5.63 -7.24 -9.95
CA MET A 157 -6.54 -6.88 -8.86
C MET A 157 -7.09 -8.11 -8.15
N ALA A 158 -7.51 -9.14 -8.87
CA ALA A 158 -8.01 -10.37 -8.27
C ALA A 158 -6.93 -11.06 -7.41
N ALA A 159 -5.72 -11.14 -7.92
CA ALA A 159 -4.60 -11.75 -7.20
C ALA A 159 -4.20 -10.94 -5.96
N ALA A 160 -4.00 -9.61 -6.09
CA ALA A 160 -3.63 -8.74 -4.98
C ALA A 160 -4.77 -8.62 -3.93
N GLY A 161 -6.03 -8.58 -4.39
CA GLY A 161 -7.20 -8.59 -3.51
C GLY A 161 -7.36 -9.90 -2.74
N SER A 162 -7.06 -11.04 -3.37
CA SER A 162 -7.00 -12.34 -2.67
C SER A 162 -5.91 -12.35 -1.60
N PHE A 163 -4.73 -11.82 -1.91
CA PHE A 163 -3.62 -11.73 -0.98
C PHE A 163 -3.97 -10.86 0.23
N ALA A 164 -4.60 -9.69 -0.01
CA ALA A 164 -5.07 -8.82 1.05
C ALA A 164 -6.15 -9.51 1.92
N LEU A 165 -7.17 -10.09 1.29
CA LEU A 165 -8.27 -10.74 2.02
C LEU A 165 -7.81 -11.93 2.86
N LEU A 166 -6.85 -12.72 2.35
CA LEU A 166 -6.26 -13.84 3.09
C LEU A 166 -5.42 -13.37 4.29
N GLY A 167 -4.89 -12.15 4.27
CA GLY A 167 -4.19 -11.56 5.40
C GLY A 167 -5.03 -11.58 6.67
N PHE A 168 -6.33 -11.30 6.59
CA PHE A 168 -7.20 -11.22 7.76
C PHE A 168 -7.33 -12.54 8.55
N PRO A 169 -7.72 -13.68 7.96
CA PRO A 169 -7.74 -14.95 8.70
C PRO A 169 -6.34 -15.46 9.08
N LEU A 170 -5.30 -15.10 8.31
CA LEU A 170 -3.94 -15.45 8.66
C LEU A 170 -3.41 -14.62 9.83
N ASP A 171 -3.94 -13.44 10.04
CA ASP A 171 -3.63 -12.59 11.18
C ASP A 171 -4.10 -13.23 12.51
N ASP A 172 -5.32 -13.79 12.55
CA ASP A 172 -5.78 -14.56 13.70
C ASP A 172 -4.88 -15.79 13.96
N VAL A 173 -4.45 -16.48 12.91
CA VAL A 173 -3.49 -17.61 13.04
C VAL A 173 -2.14 -17.11 13.54
N TRP A 174 -1.68 -15.96 13.06
CA TRP A 174 -0.43 -15.34 13.48
C TRP A 174 -0.44 -15.03 14.98
N HIS A 175 -1.50 -14.36 15.46
CA HIS A 175 -1.62 -14.03 16.87
C HIS A 175 -1.75 -15.26 17.78
N ARG A 176 -2.36 -16.34 17.30
CA ARG A 176 -2.40 -17.63 18.04
C ARG A 176 -1.03 -18.28 18.16
N LEU A 177 -0.21 -18.21 17.11
CA LEU A 177 1.12 -18.81 17.08
C LEU A 177 2.15 -17.98 17.82
N PHE A 178 2.22 -16.68 17.54
CA PHE A 178 3.30 -15.80 17.97
C PHE A 178 2.93 -14.85 19.11
N GLY A 179 1.64 -14.76 19.49
CA GLY A 179 1.12 -13.72 20.38
C GLY A 179 0.72 -12.47 19.60
N GLN A 180 0.15 -11.50 20.32
CA GLN A 180 -0.28 -10.24 19.73
C GLN A 180 0.94 -9.39 19.37
N ASP A 181 1.19 -9.13 18.11
CA ASP A 181 2.09 -8.08 17.68
C ASP A 181 1.31 -6.76 17.50
N VAL A 182 1.95 -5.68 17.89
CA VAL A 182 1.34 -4.33 17.83
C VAL A 182 2.03 -3.45 16.78
N THR A 183 2.67 -4.07 15.78
CA THR A 183 3.34 -3.35 14.70
C THR A 183 2.58 -3.49 13.37
N LEU A 184 2.53 -2.42 12.59
CA LEU A 184 2.00 -2.46 11.22
C LEU A 184 2.91 -3.25 10.26
N TRP A 185 4.14 -3.53 10.66
CA TRP A 185 5.13 -4.25 9.86
C TRP A 185 5.12 -5.77 10.15
N GLY A 186 4.13 -6.26 10.90
CA GLY A 186 3.86 -7.69 10.99
C GLY A 186 3.56 -8.31 9.62
N PRO A 187 3.98 -9.56 9.36
CA PRO A 187 3.82 -10.17 8.04
C PRO A 187 2.38 -10.19 7.52
N THR A 188 1.41 -10.44 8.38
CA THR A 188 -0.02 -10.48 8.06
C THR A 188 -0.58 -9.09 7.81
N HIS A 189 -0.18 -8.09 8.59
CA HIS A 189 -0.51 -6.69 8.35
C HIS A 189 0.06 -6.19 7.00
N LEU A 190 1.29 -6.60 6.64
CA LEU A 190 1.87 -6.29 5.32
C LEU A 190 1.09 -6.96 4.17
N MET A 191 0.47 -8.12 4.38
CA MET A 191 -0.44 -8.73 3.40
C MET A 191 -1.70 -7.88 3.21
N LEU A 192 -2.33 -7.43 4.30
CA LEU A 192 -3.55 -6.60 4.28
C LEU A 192 -3.27 -5.27 3.55
N ILE A 193 -2.33 -4.50 4.06
CA ILE A 193 -2.01 -3.14 3.58
C ILE A 193 -1.36 -3.19 2.20
N GLY A 194 -0.35 -4.05 2.04
CA GLY A 194 0.39 -4.19 0.78
C GLY A 194 -0.50 -4.72 -0.34
N GLY A 195 -1.33 -5.72 -0.07
CA GLY A 195 -2.27 -6.27 -1.05
C GLY A 195 -3.31 -5.25 -1.50
N ALA A 196 -3.92 -4.51 -0.55
CA ALA A 196 -4.84 -3.43 -0.86
C ALA A 196 -4.16 -2.31 -1.69
N GLY A 197 -2.94 -1.89 -1.30
CA GLY A 197 -2.15 -0.91 -2.04
C GLY A 197 -1.80 -1.35 -3.46
N MET A 198 -1.41 -2.62 -3.65
CA MET A 198 -1.10 -3.18 -4.97
C MET A 198 -2.32 -3.24 -5.89
N CYS A 199 -3.54 -3.38 -5.34
CA CYS A 199 -4.77 -3.31 -6.13
C CYS A 199 -4.95 -1.97 -6.84
N LEU A 200 -4.47 -0.85 -6.29
CA LEU A 200 -4.52 0.46 -6.93
C LEU A 200 -3.74 0.49 -8.24
N ILE A 201 -2.59 -0.18 -8.31
CA ILE A 201 -1.81 -0.31 -9.55
C ILE A 201 -2.56 -1.20 -10.54
N GLY A 202 -3.12 -2.34 -10.09
CA GLY A 202 -3.98 -3.19 -10.92
C GLY A 202 -5.18 -2.42 -11.48
N GLN A 203 -5.82 -1.58 -10.67
CA GLN A 203 -6.93 -0.73 -11.07
C GLN A 203 -6.50 0.35 -12.09
N ALA A 204 -5.30 0.94 -11.94
CA ALA A 204 -4.76 1.87 -12.92
C ALA A 204 -4.55 1.20 -14.28
N VAL A 205 -4.02 -0.02 -14.29
CA VAL A 205 -3.88 -0.84 -15.50
C VAL A 205 -5.25 -1.15 -16.10
N LEU A 206 -6.23 -1.58 -15.29
CA LEU A 206 -7.60 -1.87 -15.75
C LEU A 206 -8.27 -0.66 -16.39
N LEU A 207 -8.12 0.53 -15.78
CA LEU A 207 -8.65 1.78 -16.36
C LEU A 207 -7.97 2.13 -17.69
N ALA A 208 -6.66 1.95 -17.78
CA ALA A 208 -5.91 2.18 -19.02
C ALA A 208 -6.35 1.21 -20.14
N GLU A 209 -6.62 -0.07 -19.81
CA GLU A 209 -7.18 -1.07 -20.73
C GLU A 209 -8.60 -0.69 -21.20
N GLY A 210 -9.47 -0.28 -20.27
CA GLY A 210 -10.83 0.16 -20.57
C GLY A 210 -10.86 1.38 -21.50
N MET A 211 -10.02 2.38 -21.24
CA MET A 211 -9.88 3.56 -22.11
C MET A 211 -9.39 3.19 -23.51
N HIS A 212 -8.47 2.22 -23.61
CA HIS A 212 -7.98 1.75 -24.90
C HIS A 212 -9.08 1.04 -25.70
N SER A 213 -9.83 0.13 -25.08
CA SER A 213 -10.93 -0.58 -25.73
C SER A 213 -12.00 0.38 -26.23
N ARG A 214 -12.31 1.41 -25.45
CA ARG A 214 -13.27 2.46 -25.85
C ARG A 214 -12.81 3.23 -27.08
N ARG A 215 -11.57 3.69 -27.12
CA ARG A 215 -11.02 4.42 -28.27
C ARG A 215 -11.06 3.59 -29.56
N ARG A 216 -10.82 2.27 -29.47
CA ARG A 216 -10.94 1.35 -30.62
C ARG A 216 -12.38 1.20 -31.08
N ALA A 217 -13.34 1.10 -30.17
CA ALA A 217 -14.76 1.04 -30.51
C ALA A 217 -15.26 2.33 -31.21
N ASP A 218 -14.81 3.50 -30.73
CA ASP A 218 -15.16 4.79 -31.33
C ASP A 218 -14.50 5.00 -32.71
N ALA A 219 -13.37 4.36 -32.99
CA ALA A 219 -12.65 4.44 -34.27
C ALA A 219 -13.14 3.43 -35.34
N ALA A 220 -13.93 2.42 -34.96
CA ALA A 220 -14.48 1.44 -35.91
C ALA A 220 -15.60 2.08 -36.75
N PRO A 221 -15.59 1.90 -38.09
CA PRO A 221 -16.66 2.38 -38.96
C PRO A 221 -17.90 1.49 -38.79
N SER A 222 -18.68 1.70 -37.75
CA SER A 222 -19.93 0.99 -37.55
C SER A 222 -21.08 1.99 -37.53
N GLY A 223 -22.03 1.81 -38.50
CA GLY A 223 -23.29 2.52 -38.55
C GLY A 223 -24.27 2.20 -37.43
N ARG A 224 -23.78 1.85 -36.25
CA ARG A 224 -24.60 1.73 -35.04
C ARG A 224 -24.73 3.08 -34.38
N ALA A 225 -25.96 3.50 -34.25
CA ALA A 225 -26.42 4.74 -33.67
C ALA A 225 -25.52 5.19 -32.52
N LYS A 226 -25.02 6.43 -32.64
CA LYS A 226 -24.49 7.19 -31.51
C LYS A 226 -25.62 7.27 -30.48
N VAL A 227 -25.67 6.29 -29.57
CA VAL A 227 -26.46 6.43 -28.36
C VAL A 227 -25.95 7.70 -27.71
N LEU A 228 -26.85 8.66 -27.57
CA LEU A 228 -26.61 9.93 -26.89
C LEU A 228 -26.32 9.64 -25.44
N LEU A 229 -25.10 9.21 -25.17
CA LEU A 229 -24.56 9.03 -23.82
C LEU A 229 -24.45 10.43 -23.22
N LEU A 230 -25.18 10.67 -22.15
CA LEU A 230 -24.97 11.81 -21.26
C LEU A 230 -23.46 12.07 -21.19
N GLY A 231 -23.03 13.26 -21.65
CA GLY A 231 -21.64 13.58 -22.03
C GLY A 231 -20.57 13.47 -20.92
N LEU A 232 -20.97 13.11 -19.70
CA LEU A 232 -20.13 13.03 -18.51
C LEU A 232 -18.91 12.08 -18.64
N GLY A 233 -19.04 10.98 -19.39
CA GLY A 233 -17.95 10.02 -19.55
C GLY A 233 -16.91 10.36 -20.62
N LYS A 234 -17.20 11.33 -21.50
CA LYS A 234 -16.30 11.82 -22.55
C LYS A 234 -15.60 13.14 -22.17
N ASP A 235 -16.05 13.78 -21.10
CA ASP A 235 -15.44 15.01 -20.61
C ASP A 235 -14.00 14.73 -20.17
N SER A 236 -13.08 15.50 -20.70
CA SER A 236 -11.66 15.46 -20.31
C SER A 236 -11.47 15.69 -18.82
N THR A 237 -12.33 16.48 -18.19
CA THR A 237 -12.35 16.78 -16.76
C THR A 237 -12.64 15.55 -15.92
N VAL A 238 -13.65 14.73 -16.31
CA VAL A 238 -13.98 13.49 -15.59
C VAL A 238 -12.86 12.46 -15.68
N VAL A 239 -12.24 12.32 -16.85
CA VAL A 239 -11.08 11.43 -17.05
C VAL A 239 -9.91 11.90 -16.20
N TYR A 240 -9.65 13.21 -16.18
CA TYR A 240 -8.61 13.82 -15.36
C TYR A 240 -8.86 13.57 -13.86
N ALA A 241 -10.05 13.91 -13.36
CA ALA A 241 -10.42 13.72 -11.95
C ALA A 241 -10.29 12.25 -11.49
N ARG A 242 -10.71 11.30 -12.33
CA ARG A 242 -10.59 9.87 -12.04
C ARG A 242 -9.14 9.42 -11.93
N ARG A 243 -8.27 9.89 -12.81
CA ARG A 243 -6.83 9.59 -12.74
C ARG A 243 -6.18 10.24 -11.52
N VAL A 244 -6.56 11.50 -11.19
CA VAL A 244 -6.11 12.18 -9.97
C VAL A 244 -6.51 11.39 -8.74
N ALA A 245 -7.77 10.98 -8.61
CA ALA A 245 -8.25 10.21 -7.47
C ALA A 245 -7.50 8.87 -7.32
N LEU A 246 -7.22 8.18 -8.43
CA LEU A 246 -6.48 6.92 -8.38
C LEU A 246 -5.00 7.11 -8.01
N MET A 247 -4.35 8.15 -8.52
CA MET A 247 -2.95 8.43 -8.16
C MET A 247 -2.82 8.99 -6.73
N GLY A 248 -3.78 9.80 -6.27
CA GLY A 248 -3.88 10.19 -4.87
C GLY A 248 -4.15 8.99 -3.96
N GLY A 249 -5.00 8.04 -4.40
CA GLY A 249 -5.18 6.75 -3.74
C GLY A 249 -3.87 5.95 -3.66
N LEU A 250 -3.08 5.91 -4.74
CA LEU A 250 -1.75 5.27 -4.72
C LEU A 250 -0.81 5.94 -3.70
N LEU A 251 -0.82 7.27 -3.63
CA LEU A 251 -0.04 8.01 -2.63
C LEU A 251 -0.50 7.66 -1.20
N ILE A 252 -1.82 7.54 -0.96
CA ILE A 252 -2.37 7.06 0.30
C ILE A 252 -1.86 5.66 0.61
N GLY A 253 -1.99 4.70 -0.32
CA GLY A 253 -1.57 3.32 -0.12
C GLY A 253 -0.07 3.17 0.19
N LEU A 254 0.79 4.01 -0.41
CA LEU A 254 2.21 4.05 -0.08
C LEU A 254 2.49 4.69 1.28
N SER A 255 1.65 5.66 1.69
CA SER A 255 1.80 6.35 2.97
C SER A 255 1.26 5.55 4.17
N THR A 256 0.47 4.50 3.97
CA THR A 256 -0.03 3.68 5.10
C THR A 256 1.08 2.96 5.86
N PHE A 257 2.22 2.69 5.20
CA PHE A 257 3.36 2.04 5.84
C PHE A 257 4.05 2.89 6.92
N GLN A 258 3.76 4.18 7.00
CA GLN A 258 4.27 5.08 8.06
C GLN A 258 3.29 5.27 9.22
N GLY A 259 2.18 4.52 9.28
CA GLY A 259 1.07 4.75 10.22
C GLY A 259 1.49 4.81 11.70
N GLU A 260 2.51 4.06 12.14
CA GLU A 260 3.02 4.16 13.51
C GLU A 260 3.61 5.55 13.81
N PHE A 261 4.25 6.18 12.82
CA PHE A 261 4.71 7.56 12.95
C PHE A 261 3.54 8.54 12.94
N ASP A 262 2.50 8.28 12.13
CA ASP A 262 1.28 9.10 12.08
C ASP A 262 0.59 9.17 13.45
N PHE A 263 0.57 8.07 14.21
CA PHE A 263 0.00 8.02 15.56
C PHE A 263 0.98 8.41 16.67
N GLY A 264 2.27 8.58 16.39
CA GLY A 264 3.27 8.95 17.38
C GLY A 264 3.74 7.80 18.28
N VAL A 265 3.55 6.56 17.85
CA VAL A 265 3.98 5.34 18.56
C VAL A 265 4.94 4.46 17.73
N PRO A 266 5.90 5.03 16.99
CA PRO A 266 6.78 4.24 16.15
C PRO A 266 7.63 3.28 16.96
N GLN A 267 7.83 2.07 16.43
CA GLN A 267 8.73 1.03 16.95
C GLN A 267 9.99 0.90 16.09
N PHE A 268 10.30 1.93 15.30
CA PHE A 268 11.41 1.98 14.36
C PHE A 268 12.27 3.21 14.57
N VAL A 269 13.50 3.16 14.08
CA VAL A 269 14.41 4.31 14.11
C VAL A 269 13.79 5.51 13.37
N LEU A 270 13.96 6.71 13.91
CA LEU A 270 13.29 7.92 13.39
C LEU A 270 13.61 8.18 11.91
N VAL A 271 14.82 7.82 11.45
CA VAL A 271 15.23 7.99 10.05
C VAL A 271 14.38 7.17 9.07
N PHE A 272 13.66 6.15 9.53
CA PHE A 272 12.77 5.37 8.68
C PHE A 272 11.56 6.19 8.18
N HIS A 273 11.07 7.12 8.99
CA HIS A 273 9.95 7.99 8.60
C HIS A 273 10.25 8.82 7.33
N PRO A 274 11.30 9.64 7.25
CA PRO A 274 11.61 10.38 6.01
C PRO A 274 11.91 9.48 4.82
N ILE A 275 12.43 8.27 5.00
CA ILE A 275 12.60 7.28 3.94
C ILE A 275 11.25 6.91 3.33
N LEU A 276 10.26 6.55 4.16
CA LEU A 276 8.92 6.16 3.71
C LEU A 276 8.19 7.32 3.03
N VAL A 277 8.23 8.52 3.62
CA VAL A 277 7.64 9.74 3.05
C VAL A 277 8.24 10.06 1.67
N ALA A 278 9.56 10.10 1.57
CA ALA A 278 10.23 10.45 0.31
C ALA A 278 10.01 9.39 -0.79
N PHE A 279 9.99 8.10 -0.44
CA PHE A 279 9.67 7.05 -1.40
C PHE A 279 8.23 7.14 -1.91
N ALA A 280 7.26 7.35 -1.01
CA ALA A 280 5.85 7.51 -1.37
C ALA A 280 5.65 8.72 -2.29
N ALA A 281 6.22 9.88 -1.95
CA ALA A 281 6.22 11.08 -2.78
C ALA A 281 6.83 10.82 -4.15
N GLY A 282 8.06 10.25 -4.19
CA GLY A 282 8.77 9.95 -5.42
C GLY A 282 7.95 9.05 -6.35
N CYS A 283 7.40 7.96 -5.82
CA CYS A 283 6.65 6.98 -6.59
C CYS A 283 5.27 7.51 -7.04
N GLY A 284 4.47 7.97 -6.08
CA GLY A 284 3.10 8.40 -6.34
C GLY A 284 3.02 9.65 -7.23
N LEU A 285 3.83 10.67 -6.93
CA LEU A 285 3.77 11.96 -7.63
C LEU A 285 4.40 11.91 -9.03
N ALA A 286 5.48 11.13 -9.22
CA ALA A 286 6.03 10.91 -10.56
C ALA A 286 5.02 10.20 -11.47
N ALA A 287 4.37 9.14 -10.98
CA ALA A 287 3.34 8.42 -11.71
C ALA A 287 2.13 9.33 -12.01
N ALA A 288 1.70 10.12 -11.04
CA ALA A 288 0.61 11.08 -11.19
C ALA A 288 0.91 12.12 -12.28
N ARG A 289 2.06 12.78 -12.21
CA ARG A 289 2.42 13.81 -13.19
C ARG A 289 2.51 13.27 -14.61
N LEU A 290 3.06 12.07 -14.77
CA LEU A 290 3.17 11.44 -16.09
C LEU A 290 1.82 10.96 -16.63
N TRP A 291 1.01 10.26 -15.82
CA TRP A 291 -0.23 9.65 -16.31
C TRP A 291 -1.43 10.59 -16.37
N VAL A 292 -1.54 11.49 -15.40
CA VAL A 292 -2.63 12.47 -15.35
C VAL A 292 -2.34 13.64 -16.32
N GLY A 293 -1.10 14.12 -16.33
CA GLY A 293 -0.67 15.29 -17.10
C GLY A 293 -0.38 16.51 -16.21
N PRO A 294 -0.39 17.73 -16.77
CA PRO A 294 -0.14 18.95 -16.00
C PRO A 294 -1.08 19.10 -14.79
N GLY A 295 -0.51 19.47 -13.64
CA GLY A 295 -1.24 19.57 -12.37
C GLY A 295 -1.56 18.23 -11.70
N GLY A 296 -1.16 17.10 -12.32
CA GLY A 296 -1.49 15.75 -11.83
C GLY A 296 -0.83 15.41 -10.49
N ALA A 297 0.40 15.86 -10.25
CA ALA A 297 1.08 15.67 -8.97
C ALA A 297 0.38 16.46 -7.85
N LEU A 298 0.11 17.74 -8.09
CA LEU A 298 -0.64 18.57 -7.14
C LEU A 298 -2.06 18.02 -6.88
N GLY A 299 -2.76 17.61 -7.94
CA GLY A 299 -4.08 16.99 -7.80
C GLY A 299 -4.04 15.73 -6.92
N ALA A 300 -3.04 14.87 -7.09
CA ALA A 300 -2.87 13.66 -6.29
C ALA A 300 -2.57 13.99 -4.81
N ALA A 301 -1.70 14.97 -4.54
CA ALA A 301 -1.42 15.42 -3.18
C ALA A 301 -2.66 16.06 -2.51
N LEU A 302 -3.43 16.88 -3.24
CA LEU A 302 -4.68 17.45 -2.72
C LEU A 302 -5.74 16.37 -2.45
N PHE A 303 -5.86 15.36 -3.31
CA PHE A 303 -6.74 14.22 -3.06
C PHE A 303 -6.31 13.43 -1.83
N PHE A 304 -4.99 13.20 -1.68
CA PHE A 304 -4.42 12.59 -0.47
C PHE A 304 -4.83 13.37 0.78
N LEU A 305 -4.58 14.68 0.81
CA LEU A 305 -4.91 15.53 1.96
C LEU A 305 -6.41 15.53 2.27
N LEU A 306 -7.25 15.57 1.24
CA LEU A 306 -8.71 15.51 1.41
C LEU A 306 -9.12 14.20 2.09
N VAL A 307 -8.71 13.07 1.55
CA VAL A 307 -9.15 11.75 2.05
C VAL A 307 -8.53 11.47 3.43
N ARG A 308 -7.22 11.68 3.58
CA ARG A 308 -6.53 11.48 4.87
C ARG A 308 -7.00 12.44 5.94
N GLY A 309 -7.22 13.70 5.57
CA GLY A 309 -7.79 14.71 6.47
C GLY A 309 -9.19 14.33 6.95
N LEU A 310 -10.06 13.85 6.06
CA LEU A 310 -11.38 13.35 6.45
C LEU A 310 -11.30 12.12 7.36
N VAL A 311 -10.37 11.19 7.10
CA VAL A 311 -10.14 10.04 8.00
C VAL A 311 -9.65 10.49 9.36
N SER A 312 -8.70 11.42 9.43
CA SER A 312 -8.19 11.96 10.71
C SER A 312 -9.27 12.70 11.51
N LEU A 313 -10.10 13.49 10.82
CA LEU A 313 -11.25 14.17 11.45
C LEU A 313 -12.30 13.18 11.96
N LEU A 314 -12.54 12.10 11.19
CA LEU A 314 -13.51 11.08 11.61
C LEU A 314 -12.98 10.31 12.83
N VAL A 315 -11.76 9.78 12.77
CA VAL A 315 -11.18 8.96 13.84
C VAL A 315 -10.96 9.79 15.11
N GLY A 316 -10.35 10.96 15.01
CA GLY A 316 -10.06 11.83 16.15
C GLY A 316 -11.31 12.56 16.67
N PRO A 317 -11.64 13.75 16.16
CA PRO A 317 -12.68 14.60 16.74
C PRO A 317 -14.09 13.99 16.77
N VAL A 318 -14.45 13.13 15.78
CA VAL A 318 -15.81 12.57 15.70
C VAL A 318 -15.96 11.31 16.54
N LEU A 319 -15.01 10.37 16.44
CA LEU A 319 -15.05 9.11 17.20
C LEU A 319 -14.39 9.22 18.58
N GLY A 320 -13.60 10.27 18.83
CA GLY A 320 -12.96 10.53 20.13
C GLY A 320 -11.65 9.77 20.36
N GLU A 321 -11.11 9.17 19.32
CA GLU A 321 -9.94 8.29 19.37
C GLU A 321 -8.61 9.03 19.12
N PRO A 322 -7.43 8.42 19.36
CA PRO A 322 -6.16 9.00 18.97
C PRO A 322 -6.12 9.41 17.49
N THR A 323 -5.83 10.69 17.24
CA THR A 323 -5.90 11.27 15.89
C THR A 323 -4.60 11.01 15.13
N PRO A 324 -4.62 10.34 13.97
CA PRO A 324 -3.42 10.18 13.15
C PRO A 324 -3.03 11.47 12.45
N ALA A 325 -1.75 11.85 12.53
CA ALA A 325 -1.13 12.87 11.71
C ALA A 325 -0.97 12.38 10.25
N MET A 326 -0.45 13.23 9.37
CA MET A 326 -0.14 12.88 7.99
C MET A 326 0.87 13.85 7.39
N PRO A 327 1.72 13.43 6.42
CA PRO A 327 2.57 14.33 5.64
C PRO A 327 1.72 15.22 4.71
N LEU A 328 2.29 16.31 4.23
CA LEU A 328 1.60 17.22 3.30
C LEU A 328 1.78 16.84 1.84
N TYR A 329 2.97 16.43 1.44
CA TYR A 329 3.35 16.16 0.04
C TYR A 329 3.16 17.34 -0.95
N LEU A 330 2.86 18.54 -0.46
CA LEU A 330 2.55 19.69 -1.33
C LEU A 330 3.79 20.26 -2.02
N ILE A 331 4.89 20.40 -1.30
CA ILE A 331 6.15 20.93 -1.84
C ILE A 331 6.78 19.92 -2.78
N GLU A 332 6.71 18.63 -2.46
CA GLU A 332 7.14 17.54 -3.34
C GLU A 332 6.32 17.55 -4.65
N ALA A 333 5.00 17.69 -4.55
CA ALA A 333 4.12 17.75 -5.71
C ALA A 333 4.42 18.97 -6.59
N LEU A 334 4.60 20.14 -5.99
CA LEU A 334 5.02 21.34 -6.71
C LEU A 334 6.39 21.13 -7.38
N GLY A 335 7.32 20.47 -6.66
CA GLY A 335 8.63 20.10 -7.21
C GLY A 335 8.51 19.26 -8.47
N PHE A 336 7.64 18.23 -8.49
CA PHE A 336 7.39 17.43 -9.68
C PHE A 336 6.79 18.23 -10.84
N GLU A 337 5.87 19.19 -10.57
CA GLU A 337 5.33 20.06 -11.62
C GLU A 337 6.41 20.97 -12.20
N LEU A 338 7.32 21.52 -11.38
CA LEU A 338 8.43 22.36 -11.83
C LEU A 338 9.48 21.55 -12.61
N VAL A 339 9.87 20.38 -12.10
CA VAL A 339 10.81 19.47 -12.80
C VAL A 339 10.24 19.05 -14.16
N ALA A 340 8.93 18.95 -14.30
CA ALA A 340 8.29 18.62 -15.57
C ALA A 340 8.60 19.65 -16.67
N LEU A 341 8.78 20.92 -16.33
CA LEU A 341 9.09 21.99 -17.32
C LEU A 341 10.44 21.76 -18.03
N VAL A 342 11.39 21.11 -17.34
CA VAL A 342 12.77 20.96 -17.85
C VAL A 342 13.15 19.50 -18.16
N ALA A 343 12.55 18.53 -17.49
CA ALA A 343 13.01 17.14 -17.53
C ALA A 343 12.09 16.17 -18.29
N LEU A 344 10.83 16.51 -18.59
CA LEU A 344 9.94 15.61 -19.34
C LEU A 344 10.51 15.20 -20.70
N ARG A 345 11.19 16.12 -21.40
CA ARG A 345 11.82 15.86 -22.68
C ARG A 345 13.01 14.89 -22.61
N ARG A 346 13.60 14.68 -21.42
CA ARG A 346 14.69 13.74 -21.18
C ARG A 346 14.21 12.31 -20.93
N GLY A 347 12.91 12.11 -20.92
CA GLY A 347 12.24 10.82 -20.72
C GLY A 347 11.83 10.55 -19.27
N PRO A 348 11.00 9.50 -19.07
CA PRO A 348 10.33 9.26 -17.79
C PRO A 348 11.28 8.88 -16.64
N VAL A 349 12.39 8.21 -16.96
CA VAL A 349 13.41 7.82 -15.96
C VAL A 349 14.15 9.05 -15.42
N ALA A 350 14.60 9.94 -16.32
CA ALA A 350 15.29 11.17 -15.91
C ALA A 350 14.34 12.12 -15.17
N PHE A 351 13.09 12.24 -15.63
CA PHE A 351 12.06 13.02 -14.97
C PHE A 351 11.79 12.48 -13.55
N GLY A 352 11.53 11.16 -13.43
CA GLY A 352 11.28 10.53 -12.14
C GLY A 352 12.46 10.67 -11.18
N ALA A 353 13.70 10.43 -11.66
CA ALA A 353 14.91 10.54 -10.85
C ALA A 353 15.11 11.96 -10.30
N LEU A 354 15.00 12.98 -11.15
CA LEU A 354 15.17 14.38 -10.74
C LEU A 354 14.05 14.85 -9.80
N GLY A 355 12.79 14.50 -10.12
CA GLY A 355 11.64 14.83 -9.26
C GLY A 355 11.72 14.13 -7.92
N GLY A 356 12.08 12.84 -7.91
CA GLY A 356 12.26 12.07 -6.70
C GLY A 356 13.41 12.58 -5.82
N LEU A 357 14.54 12.95 -6.43
CA LEU A 357 15.65 13.57 -5.71
C LEU A 357 15.23 14.91 -5.07
N LEU A 358 14.46 15.72 -5.79
CA LEU A 358 13.94 17.00 -5.27
C LEU A 358 12.95 16.74 -4.11
N ALA A 359 12.08 15.74 -4.24
CA ALA A 359 11.16 15.34 -3.18
C ALA A 359 11.91 14.89 -1.93
N GLY A 360 12.94 14.05 -2.06
CA GLY A 360 13.76 13.60 -0.92
C GLY A 360 14.73 14.65 -0.37
N THR A 361 14.88 15.83 -1.00
CA THR A 361 15.76 16.91 -0.52
C THR A 361 14.96 18.14 -0.12
N VAL A 362 14.39 18.89 -1.04
CA VAL A 362 13.60 20.08 -0.73
C VAL A 362 12.31 19.71 0.00
N GLY A 363 11.63 18.64 -0.45
CA GLY A 363 10.46 18.10 0.23
C GLY A 363 10.77 17.67 1.66
N PHE A 364 11.92 17.04 1.90
CA PHE A 364 12.38 16.68 3.25
C PHE A 364 12.37 17.88 4.21
N PHE A 365 12.84 19.06 3.79
CA PHE A 365 12.82 20.24 4.66
C PHE A 365 11.40 20.79 4.88
N ALA A 366 10.52 20.64 3.90
CA ALA A 366 9.12 21.03 4.06
C ALA A 366 8.41 20.12 5.07
N GLU A 367 8.58 18.81 4.94
CA GLU A 367 8.02 17.84 5.89
C GLU A 367 8.70 17.94 7.27
N TYR A 368 10.01 18.25 7.34
CA TYR A 368 10.66 18.58 8.60
C TYR A 368 9.96 19.71 9.33
N ALA A 369 9.67 20.81 8.62
CA ALA A 369 8.94 21.94 9.22
C ALA A 369 7.51 21.55 9.63
N TRP A 370 6.84 20.73 8.82
CA TRP A 370 5.49 20.25 9.09
C TRP A 370 5.43 19.33 10.31
N THR A 371 6.41 18.47 10.50
CA THR A 371 6.45 17.60 11.69
C THR A 371 6.52 18.38 12.99
N GLN A 372 7.08 19.61 13.00
CA GLN A 372 7.11 20.45 14.20
C GLN A 372 5.71 20.94 14.63
N VAL A 373 4.73 20.88 13.73
CA VAL A 373 3.37 21.38 13.97
C VAL A 373 2.36 20.24 14.16
N ALA A 374 2.50 19.17 13.37
CA ALA A 374 1.44 18.17 13.23
C ALA A 374 1.74 16.83 13.92
N PHE A 375 3.01 16.52 14.21
CA PHE A 375 3.40 15.21 14.72
C PHE A 375 3.82 15.27 16.18
N SER A 376 3.44 14.28 16.96
CA SER A 376 3.93 14.11 18.34
C SER A 376 5.44 13.82 18.35
N ASN A 377 5.94 13.02 17.40
CA ASN A 377 7.34 12.69 17.22
C ASN A 377 7.95 13.54 16.10
N THR A 378 8.42 14.75 16.45
CA THR A 378 9.00 15.68 15.48
C THR A 378 10.35 15.19 14.97
N TRP A 379 10.69 15.51 13.72
CA TRP A 379 12.05 15.34 13.24
C TRP A 379 12.96 16.36 13.91
N THR A 380 14.09 15.90 14.42
CA THR A 380 15.02 16.74 15.19
C THR A 380 16.24 17.12 14.35
N ALA A 381 16.99 18.11 14.80
CA ALA A 381 18.24 18.52 14.13
C ALA A 381 19.27 17.37 14.05
N ALA A 382 19.27 16.45 15.02
CA ALA A 382 20.15 15.28 15.02
C ALA A 382 19.84 14.31 13.84
N LEU A 383 18.60 14.35 13.29
CA LEU A 383 18.21 13.55 12.13
C LEU A 383 18.76 14.11 10.81
N LEU A 384 19.01 15.42 10.72
CA LEU A 384 19.23 16.11 9.45
C LEU A 384 20.30 15.49 8.55
N PRO A 385 21.54 15.16 8.99
CA PRO A 385 22.56 14.66 8.08
C PRO A 385 22.19 13.30 7.46
N GLU A 386 21.82 12.35 8.29
CA GLU A 386 21.46 10.99 7.86
C GLU A 386 20.10 10.98 7.14
N GLY A 387 19.11 11.65 7.74
CA GLY A 387 17.75 11.70 7.21
C GLY A 387 17.66 12.31 5.83
N LEU A 388 18.37 13.40 5.57
CA LEU A 388 18.41 14.04 4.24
C LEU A 388 19.02 13.12 3.19
N LEU A 389 20.15 12.44 3.51
CA LEU A 389 20.82 11.53 2.57
C LEU A 389 19.92 10.34 2.21
N LEU A 390 19.33 9.70 3.24
CA LEU A 390 18.50 8.51 3.03
C LEU A 390 17.16 8.86 2.39
N ALA A 391 16.55 10.01 2.73
CA ALA A 391 15.36 10.52 2.05
C ALA A 391 15.64 10.85 0.57
N ALA A 392 16.79 11.46 0.25
CA ALA A 392 17.20 11.72 -1.12
C ALA A 392 17.32 10.42 -1.93
N ALA A 393 17.95 9.38 -1.35
CA ALA A 393 18.05 8.05 -1.98
C ALA A 393 16.68 7.38 -2.14
N ALA A 394 15.81 7.48 -1.14
CA ALA A 394 14.46 6.94 -1.17
C ALA A 394 13.57 7.65 -2.21
N GLY A 395 13.61 8.97 -2.26
CA GLY A 395 12.91 9.77 -3.24
C GLY A 395 13.36 9.46 -4.67
N LEU A 396 14.69 9.34 -4.88
CA LEU A 396 15.26 8.91 -6.16
C LEU A 396 14.73 7.53 -6.57
N ALA A 397 14.77 6.53 -5.66
CA ALA A 397 14.27 5.19 -5.91
C ALA A 397 12.76 5.20 -6.25
N GLY A 398 11.97 5.91 -5.45
CA GLY A 398 10.55 6.10 -5.69
C GLY A 398 10.28 6.76 -7.04
N GLY A 399 11.02 7.82 -7.37
CA GLY A 399 10.92 8.52 -8.64
C GLY A 399 11.22 7.65 -9.85
N LEU A 400 12.22 6.74 -9.76
CA LEU A 400 12.52 5.76 -10.81
C LEU A 400 11.33 4.81 -11.03
N VAL A 401 10.78 4.25 -9.95
CA VAL A 401 9.66 3.31 -10.01
C VAL A 401 8.39 4.01 -10.51
N GLY A 402 8.06 5.17 -9.93
CA GLY A 402 6.89 5.97 -10.32
C GLY A 402 6.97 6.51 -11.74
N GLY A 403 8.17 6.92 -12.18
CA GLY A 403 8.42 7.32 -13.55
C GLY A 403 8.14 6.21 -14.56
N LEU A 404 8.56 4.97 -14.24
CA LEU A 404 8.26 3.80 -15.06
C LEU A 404 6.77 3.43 -15.02
N LEU A 405 6.13 3.51 -13.85
CA LEU A 405 4.70 3.25 -13.71
C LEU A 405 3.87 4.22 -14.57
N GLY A 406 4.10 5.53 -14.43
CA GLY A 406 3.39 6.55 -15.21
C GLY A 406 3.62 6.41 -16.71
N ALA A 407 4.85 6.15 -17.14
CA ALA A 407 5.19 5.88 -18.53
C ALA A 407 4.52 4.60 -19.06
N GLY A 408 4.47 3.55 -18.24
CA GLY A 408 3.80 2.30 -18.59
C GLY A 408 2.32 2.46 -18.80
N LEU A 409 1.65 3.23 -17.94
CA LEU A 409 0.23 3.57 -18.04
C LEU A 409 -0.08 4.43 -19.27
N ASN A 410 0.82 5.33 -19.67
CA ASN A 410 0.76 6.09 -20.92
C ASN A 410 1.23 5.29 -22.15
N ARG A 411 1.78 4.08 -21.94
CA ARG A 411 2.32 3.22 -22.99
C ARG A 411 3.57 3.80 -23.67
N GLU A 412 4.35 4.55 -22.94
CA GLU A 412 5.57 5.26 -23.37
C GLU A 412 6.80 4.76 -22.62
N LEU A 413 6.89 3.44 -22.38
CA LEU A 413 8.05 2.87 -21.69
C LEU A 413 9.35 3.04 -22.49
N PRO A 414 10.47 3.34 -21.82
CA PRO A 414 11.77 3.35 -22.45
C PRO A 414 12.18 1.95 -22.94
N SER A 415 13.37 1.83 -23.52
CA SER A 415 13.91 0.54 -23.96
C SER A 415 13.86 -0.49 -22.82
N ARG A 416 13.75 -1.78 -23.17
CA ARG A 416 13.64 -2.85 -22.16
C ARG A 416 14.80 -2.87 -21.18
N THR A 417 16.01 -2.62 -21.67
CA THR A 417 17.22 -2.57 -20.84
C THR A 417 17.15 -1.44 -19.81
N VAL A 418 16.83 -0.22 -20.27
CA VAL A 418 16.70 0.96 -19.38
C VAL A 418 15.59 0.76 -18.37
N ALA A 419 14.40 0.29 -18.81
CA ALA A 419 13.28 0.06 -17.91
C ALA A 419 13.60 -0.99 -16.83
N ARG A 420 14.24 -2.11 -17.20
CA ARG A 420 14.63 -3.15 -16.24
C ARG A 420 15.71 -2.68 -15.28
N ALA A 421 16.72 -1.98 -15.79
CA ALA A 421 17.80 -1.44 -14.95
C ALA A 421 17.28 -0.41 -13.94
N ALA A 422 16.45 0.54 -14.37
CA ALA A 422 15.87 1.54 -13.49
C ALA A 422 14.92 0.93 -12.45
N PHE A 423 14.10 -0.05 -12.85
CA PHE A 423 13.21 -0.77 -11.92
C PHE A 423 14.00 -1.57 -10.88
N ALA A 424 14.99 -2.35 -11.31
CA ALA A 424 15.83 -3.13 -10.42
C ALA A 424 16.62 -2.23 -9.45
N ALA A 425 17.18 -1.11 -9.95
CA ALA A 425 17.88 -0.14 -9.11
C ALA A 425 16.95 0.47 -8.06
N GLY A 426 15.74 0.90 -8.47
CA GLY A 426 14.76 1.44 -7.54
C GLY A 426 14.36 0.46 -6.45
N LEU A 427 14.08 -0.82 -6.82
CA LEU A 427 13.74 -1.86 -5.84
C LEU A 427 14.91 -2.22 -4.94
N ALA A 428 16.13 -2.30 -5.47
CA ALA A 428 17.31 -2.61 -4.66
C ALA A 428 17.59 -1.51 -3.63
N VAL A 429 17.53 -0.25 -4.05
CA VAL A 429 17.76 0.89 -3.14
C VAL A 429 16.69 0.92 -2.05
N ILE A 430 15.39 0.83 -2.40
CA ILE A 430 14.35 0.87 -1.35
C ILE A 430 14.42 -0.37 -0.44
N GLY A 431 14.75 -1.54 -0.96
CA GLY A 431 14.95 -2.73 -0.15
C GLY A 431 16.07 -2.56 0.89
N VAL A 432 17.20 -1.97 0.49
CA VAL A 432 18.30 -1.65 1.42
C VAL A 432 17.88 -0.60 2.46
N LEU A 433 17.13 0.43 2.03
CA LEU A 433 16.66 1.49 2.92
C LEU A 433 15.63 0.99 3.94
N ILE A 434 14.72 0.08 3.53
CA ILE A 434 13.80 -0.59 4.46
C ILE A 434 14.58 -1.43 5.46
N ALA A 435 15.49 -2.27 4.99
CA ALA A 435 16.34 -3.06 5.89
C ALA A 435 17.13 -2.16 6.86
N ASN A 436 17.64 -1.03 6.38
CA ASN A 436 18.31 -0.03 7.22
C ASN A 436 17.38 0.54 8.31
N GLY A 437 16.11 0.83 7.97
CA GLY A 437 15.12 1.37 8.92
C GLY A 437 14.64 0.39 9.98
N LEU A 438 14.79 -0.92 9.71
CA LEU A 438 14.37 -1.99 10.62
C LEU A 438 15.50 -2.45 11.58
N VAL A 439 16.75 -2.02 11.35
CA VAL A 439 17.87 -2.41 12.20
C VAL A 439 17.95 -1.52 13.43
N THR A 440 17.81 -2.12 14.60
CA THR A 440 18.00 -1.51 15.92
C THR A 440 19.26 -2.04 16.62
N VAL A 441 19.71 -1.37 17.65
CA VAL A 441 20.83 -1.74 18.49
C VAL A 441 20.37 -1.69 19.93
N ASP A 442 20.64 -2.75 20.68
CA ASP A 442 20.29 -2.83 22.09
C ASP A 442 21.04 -1.77 22.91
N PRO A 443 20.37 -1.08 23.83
CA PRO A 443 21.02 -0.15 24.75
C PRO A 443 21.95 -0.90 25.66
N GLN A 444 23.24 -0.51 25.68
CA GLN A 444 24.26 -1.16 26.50
C GLN A 444 24.59 -0.35 27.75
N GLY A 445 24.41 -0.96 28.94
CA GLY A 445 24.92 -0.42 30.21
C GLY A 445 24.28 0.90 30.66
N VAL A 446 23.19 1.35 30.04
CA VAL A 446 22.49 2.58 30.43
C VAL A 446 21.46 2.25 31.50
N ARG A 447 21.46 3.03 32.57
CA ARG A 447 20.43 2.98 33.63
C ARG A 447 19.78 4.34 33.77
N ALA A 448 18.60 4.37 34.37
CA ALA A 448 18.03 5.64 34.79
C ALA A 448 17.35 5.54 36.15
N ASN A 449 17.52 6.60 36.93
CA ASN A 449 16.77 6.87 38.14
C ASN A 449 15.57 7.74 37.78
N VAL A 450 14.38 7.25 38.08
CA VAL A 450 13.09 7.93 37.82
C VAL A 450 12.49 8.33 39.18
N GLN A 451 12.16 9.59 39.31
CA GLN A 451 11.45 10.14 40.46
C GLN A 451 10.07 10.59 40.03
N LEU A 452 9.03 10.06 40.64
CA LEU A 452 7.63 10.41 40.39
C LEU A 452 7.11 11.27 41.54
N ARG A 453 6.50 12.39 41.20
CA ARG A 453 5.76 13.23 42.13
C ARG A 453 4.28 13.21 41.72
N GLU A 454 3.43 12.65 42.54
CA GLU A 454 2.01 12.66 42.31
C GLU A 454 1.50 14.11 42.21
N THR A 455 0.72 14.40 41.19
CA THR A 455 0.14 15.70 40.91
C THR A 455 -1.40 15.69 41.06
N ALA A 456 -2.00 14.54 40.80
CA ALA A 456 -3.40 14.21 40.97
C ALA A 456 -3.53 12.67 41.13
N PRO A 457 -4.66 12.14 41.59
CA PRO A 457 -4.88 10.71 41.71
C PRO A 457 -4.59 9.99 40.39
N GLY A 458 -3.59 9.09 40.41
CA GLY A 458 -3.17 8.31 39.23
C GLY A 458 -2.39 9.09 38.17
N GLN A 459 -1.96 10.32 38.45
CA GLN A 459 -1.16 11.18 37.59
C GLN A 459 0.13 11.60 38.28
N ALA A 460 1.26 11.57 37.60
CA ALA A 460 2.53 11.96 38.16
C ALA A 460 3.39 12.80 37.22
N ALA A 461 4.09 13.78 37.75
CA ALA A 461 5.23 14.41 37.10
C ALA A 461 6.47 13.54 37.29
N ALA A 462 7.20 13.29 36.23
CA ALA A 462 8.41 12.46 36.25
C ALA A 462 9.67 13.28 36.07
N THR A 463 10.72 12.96 36.87
CA THR A 463 12.10 13.42 36.64
C THR A 463 12.94 12.19 36.37
N VAL A 464 13.65 12.17 35.26
CA VAL A 464 14.47 11.05 34.78
C VAL A 464 15.93 11.48 34.78
N ARG A 465 16.78 10.74 35.46
CA ARG A 465 18.22 10.95 35.45
C ARG A 465 18.90 9.72 34.85
N PHE A 466 19.57 9.91 33.72
CA PHE A 466 20.32 8.85 33.04
C PHE A 466 21.72 8.68 33.67
N ASP A 467 22.18 7.44 33.71
CA ASP A 467 23.53 7.06 34.07
C ASP A 467 24.10 6.11 32.97
N PRO A 468 25.20 6.50 32.29
CA PRO A 468 25.91 7.78 32.42
C PRO A 468 25.09 8.97 31.93
N PRO A 469 25.35 10.21 32.40
CA PRO A 469 24.61 11.41 31.95
C PRO A 469 24.66 11.65 30.44
N SER A 470 25.74 11.20 29.78
CA SER A 470 25.94 11.28 28.34
C SER A 470 25.02 10.33 27.53
N ALA A 471 24.30 9.41 28.16
CA ALA A 471 23.45 8.45 27.47
C ALA A 471 22.38 9.12 26.58
N ALA A 472 21.85 10.26 27.01
CA ALA A 472 20.88 11.02 26.24
C ALA A 472 21.53 12.17 25.42
N LYS A 473 22.86 12.16 25.22
CA LYS A 473 23.53 13.10 24.34
C LYS A 473 23.14 12.78 22.89
N ASP A 474 22.81 13.82 22.14
CA ASP A 474 22.38 13.71 20.74
C ASP A 474 21.15 12.79 20.53
N ALA A 475 20.34 12.57 21.58
CA ALA A 475 19.08 11.87 21.46
C ALA A 475 18.14 12.61 20.49
N GLN A 476 17.49 11.85 19.63
CA GLN A 476 16.44 12.38 18.76
C GLN A 476 15.26 12.85 19.62
N TRP A 477 14.87 12.07 20.61
CA TRP A 477 13.93 12.49 21.65
C TRP A 477 14.03 11.63 22.92
N VAL A 478 13.65 12.26 24.02
CA VAL A 478 13.36 11.64 25.31
C VAL A 478 11.91 11.96 25.61
N GLN A 479 11.07 10.95 25.75
CA GLN A 479 9.64 11.14 25.95
C GLN A 479 9.05 10.09 26.88
N ALA A 480 7.91 10.41 27.48
CA ALA A 480 7.04 9.43 28.11
C ALA A 480 5.86 9.12 27.15
N THR A 481 5.61 7.83 26.93
CA THR A 481 4.46 7.37 26.16
C THR A 481 3.54 6.58 27.09
N ALA A 482 2.26 6.92 27.10
CA ALA A 482 1.23 6.17 27.82
C ALA A 482 0.07 5.85 26.89
N TRP A 483 -0.38 4.59 26.92
CA TRP A 483 -1.41 4.07 26.01
C TRP A 483 -2.30 3.03 26.70
N GLN A 484 -3.38 2.61 26.05
CA GLN A 484 -4.32 1.56 26.49
C GLN A 484 -5.01 1.88 27.83
N GLY A 485 -5.21 3.13 28.11
CA GLY A 485 -5.99 3.61 29.28
C GLY A 485 -7.16 4.51 28.88
N GLY A 486 -7.75 4.27 27.70
CA GLY A 486 -8.75 5.10 27.08
C GLY A 486 -8.14 6.23 26.25
N GLY A 487 -6.96 6.02 25.65
CA GLY A 487 -6.31 6.98 24.78
C GLY A 487 -4.80 6.84 24.66
N LEU A 488 -4.18 7.90 24.13
CA LEU A 488 -2.73 8.02 23.95
C LEU A 488 -2.24 9.34 24.56
N ARG A 489 -1.12 9.26 25.28
CA ARG A 489 -0.35 10.43 25.76
C ARG A 489 1.10 10.26 25.32
N VAL A 490 1.60 11.22 24.55
CA VAL A 490 3.00 11.32 24.16
C VAL A 490 3.53 12.62 24.73
N GLU A 491 4.33 12.53 25.77
CA GLU A 491 4.86 13.66 26.51
C GLU A 491 6.37 13.77 26.29
N ARG A 492 6.82 14.80 25.60
CA ARG A 492 8.24 15.07 25.38
C ARG A 492 8.88 15.69 26.63
N LEU A 493 9.90 15.04 27.17
CA LEU A 493 10.56 15.52 28.36
C LEU A 493 11.49 16.71 28.08
N GLU A 494 11.40 17.73 28.92
CA GLU A 494 12.29 18.90 28.87
C GLU A 494 13.65 18.58 29.49
N LYS A 495 14.74 18.95 28.80
CA LYS A 495 16.09 18.83 29.34
C LYS A 495 16.33 19.90 30.41
N VAL A 496 16.51 19.47 31.66
CA VAL A 496 16.84 20.36 32.77
C VAL A 496 18.34 20.66 32.82
N ARG A 497 19.16 19.61 32.64
CA ARG A 497 20.62 19.64 32.51
C ARG A 497 21.10 18.37 31.87
N GLU A 498 22.41 18.22 31.64
CA GLU A 498 22.92 17.00 31.04
C GLU A 498 22.52 15.75 31.85
N GLY A 499 21.94 14.78 31.13
CA GLY A 499 21.46 13.53 31.70
C GLY A 499 20.22 13.64 32.57
N VAL A 500 19.61 14.83 32.76
CA VAL A 500 18.40 15.02 33.58
C VAL A 500 17.27 15.64 32.75
N TYR A 501 16.16 14.97 32.73
CA TYR A 501 14.94 15.35 31.97
C TYR A 501 13.72 15.32 32.88
N ARG A 502 12.70 16.12 32.59
CA ARG A 502 11.44 16.11 33.33
C ARG A 502 10.26 16.25 32.36
N THR A 503 9.11 15.75 32.78
CA THR A 503 7.83 15.97 32.09
C THR A 503 7.37 17.40 32.31
N THR A 504 6.76 18.03 31.28
CA THR A 504 6.09 19.33 31.38
C THR A 504 4.65 19.15 31.81
N GLU A 505 4.00 18.08 31.36
CA GLU A 505 2.66 17.67 31.74
C GLU A 505 2.70 16.37 32.56
N PRO A 506 1.72 16.13 33.44
CA PRO A 506 1.59 14.86 34.16
C PRO A 506 1.33 13.68 33.23
N ILE A 507 1.92 12.54 33.57
CA ILE A 507 1.69 11.27 32.88
C ILE A 507 0.81 10.34 33.70
N PRO A 508 -0.08 9.54 33.10
CA PRO A 508 -0.92 8.59 33.81
C PRO A 508 -0.09 7.40 34.31
N VAL A 509 -0.32 6.98 35.55
CA VAL A 509 0.42 5.90 36.22
C VAL A 509 -0.49 4.96 37.01
N SER A 510 -1.72 4.79 36.57
CA SER A 510 -2.74 3.98 37.24
C SER A 510 -3.72 3.34 36.24
N GLY A 511 -4.61 2.49 36.73
CA GLY A 511 -5.65 1.85 35.94
C GLY A 511 -5.13 0.93 34.86
N ALA A 512 -5.70 1.00 33.65
CA ALA A 512 -5.27 0.22 32.49
C ALA A 512 -4.09 0.83 31.73
N TRP A 513 -3.68 2.05 32.06
CA TRP A 513 -2.57 2.70 31.37
C TRP A 513 -1.29 1.88 31.40
N LYS A 514 -0.61 1.83 30.28
CA LYS A 514 0.76 1.34 30.15
C LYS A 514 1.65 2.55 29.91
N THR A 515 2.60 2.82 30.79
CA THR A 515 3.43 4.03 30.73
C THR A 515 4.90 3.69 30.77
N LEU A 516 5.65 4.18 29.80
CA LEU A 516 7.10 4.04 29.72
C LEU A 516 7.79 5.34 29.37
N VAL A 517 9.03 5.51 29.78
CA VAL A 517 9.94 6.54 29.28
C VAL A 517 10.78 5.94 28.17
N ARG A 518 10.88 6.63 27.05
CA ARG A 518 11.59 6.23 25.83
C ARG A 518 12.75 7.17 25.56
N LEU A 519 13.90 6.60 25.21
CA LEU A 519 15.08 7.31 24.74
C LEU A 519 15.47 6.80 23.36
N HIS A 520 15.32 7.64 22.34
CA HIS A 520 15.74 7.31 20.99
C HIS A 520 17.02 8.07 20.62
N ARG A 521 18.07 7.32 20.27
CA ARG A 521 19.37 7.85 19.88
C ARG A 521 19.95 7.04 18.73
N GLY A 522 19.92 7.59 17.53
CA GLY A 522 20.39 6.90 16.33
C GLY A 522 19.65 5.59 16.09
N ARG A 523 20.30 4.45 16.34
CA ARG A 523 19.73 3.10 16.20
C ARG A 523 19.24 2.50 17.52
N GLU A 524 19.48 3.15 18.63
CA GLU A 524 19.04 2.69 19.94
C GLU A 524 17.62 3.15 20.20
N LEU A 525 16.72 2.20 20.41
CA LEU A 525 15.34 2.40 20.83
C LEU A 525 15.19 1.86 22.25
N ALA A 526 15.48 2.72 23.23
CA ALA A 526 15.57 2.30 24.63
C ALA A 526 14.33 2.72 25.43
N GLY A 527 13.86 1.85 26.31
CA GLY A 527 12.70 2.10 27.15
C GLY A 527 12.92 1.73 28.62
N ILE A 528 12.18 2.43 29.50
CA ILE A 528 12.07 2.10 30.92
C ILE A 528 10.59 2.05 31.27
N PRO A 529 10.04 0.92 31.75
CA PRO A 529 8.65 0.87 32.19
C PRO A 529 8.49 1.70 33.48
N VAL A 530 7.52 2.62 33.48
CA VAL A 530 7.13 3.42 34.63
C VAL A 530 5.99 2.75 35.38
N PHE A 531 4.93 2.43 34.63
CA PHE A 531 3.76 1.72 35.13
C PHE A 531 3.23 0.77 34.08
N LEU A 532 3.10 -0.51 34.45
CA LEU A 532 2.42 -1.51 33.63
C LEU A 532 1.48 -2.31 34.54
N PRO A 533 0.18 -2.43 34.21
CA PRO A 533 -0.75 -3.26 34.94
C PRO A 533 -0.39 -4.75 34.78
N ALA A 534 -0.83 -5.58 35.73
CA ALA A 534 -0.81 -7.03 35.54
C ALA A 534 -1.72 -7.39 34.35
N ASP A 535 -1.30 -8.38 33.59
CA ASP A 535 -2.09 -8.86 32.46
C ASP A 535 -2.27 -10.38 32.60
N PRO A 536 -3.48 -10.84 33.01
CA PRO A 536 -3.71 -12.27 33.22
C PRO A 536 -3.81 -13.09 31.94
N ALA A 537 -3.96 -12.43 30.78
CA ALA A 537 -4.02 -13.13 29.49
C ALA A 537 -2.61 -13.52 28.98
N ILE A 538 -1.58 -12.83 29.51
CA ILE A 538 -0.17 -13.16 29.32
C ILE A 538 0.45 -13.30 30.71
N PRO A 539 1.48 -14.11 30.94
CA PRO A 539 2.09 -14.27 32.28
C PRO A 539 2.96 -13.05 32.66
N ALA A 540 2.37 -11.84 32.58
CA ALA A 540 3.05 -10.58 32.84
C ALA A 540 2.66 -9.98 34.18
N SER A 541 3.63 -9.87 35.10
CA SER A 541 3.47 -9.23 36.40
C SER A 541 3.31 -7.73 36.27
N ALA A 542 2.61 -7.11 37.23
CA ALA A 542 2.49 -5.65 37.31
C ALA A 542 3.85 -5.00 37.62
N ILE A 543 4.08 -3.85 37.01
CA ILE A 543 5.19 -2.95 37.34
C ILE A 543 4.56 -1.69 37.98
N PRO A 544 4.58 -1.58 39.32
CA PRO A 544 3.96 -0.45 39.99
C PRO A 544 4.76 0.84 39.82
N ALA A 545 4.08 1.98 39.75
CA ALA A 545 4.66 3.30 39.81
C ALA A 545 5.12 3.62 41.25
N ARG A 546 6.41 3.45 41.54
CA ARG A 546 7.02 3.81 42.82
C ARG A 546 7.45 5.27 42.80
N ALA A 547 7.43 5.95 43.94
CA ALA A 547 7.86 7.35 44.04
C ALA A 547 9.31 7.57 43.56
N SER A 548 10.18 6.55 43.73
CA SER A 548 11.55 6.55 43.19
C SER A 548 11.97 5.13 42.86
N PHE A 549 12.62 4.94 41.71
CA PHE A 549 13.18 3.67 41.31
C PHE A 549 14.37 3.86 40.34
N GLU A 550 15.20 2.87 40.27
CA GLU A 550 16.29 2.79 39.30
C GLU A 550 16.15 1.48 38.50
N ARG A 551 16.26 1.58 37.17
CA ARG A 551 16.18 0.43 36.27
C ARG A 551 17.16 0.58 35.11
N PRO A 552 17.64 -0.53 34.53
CA PRO A 552 18.33 -0.49 33.25
C PRO A 552 17.37 -0.09 32.16
N LEU A 553 17.87 0.59 31.15
CA LEU A 553 17.18 0.72 29.89
C LEU A 553 17.24 -0.62 29.14
N VAL A 554 16.14 -1.02 28.55
CA VAL A 554 16.03 -2.20 27.70
C VAL A 554 15.57 -1.79 26.32
N ASP A 555 15.69 -2.66 25.32
CA ASP A 555 15.03 -2.44 24.05
C ASP A 555 13.53 -2.23 24.30
N GLU A 556 12.98 -1.09 23.84
CA GLU A 556 11.60 -0.74 24.11
C GLU A 556 10.60 -1.68 23.46
N THR A 557 11.00 -2.38 22.37
CA THR A 557 10.13 -3.36 21.70
C THR A 557 9.78 -4.52 22.64
N THR A 558 10.67 -4.89 23.57
CA THR A 558 10.39 -5.90 24.61
C THR A 558 9.28 -5.48 25.57
N ILE A 559 9.07 -4.16 25.74
CA ILE A 559 8.01 -3.61 26.58
C ILE A 559 6.74 -3.39 25.75
N LEU A 560 6.89 -2.81 24.57
CA LEU A 560 5.76 -2.51 23.66
C LEU A 560 5.09 -3.77 23.16
N GLN A 561 5.88 -4.78 22.81
CA GLN A 561 5.43 -6.07 22.28
C GLN A 561 5.45 -7.19 23.35
N ARG A 562 5.25 -6.86 24.62
CA ARG A 562 5.25 -7.84 25.71
C ARG A 562 4.18 -8.94 25.60
N GLU A 563 3.29 -8.82 24.63
CA GLU A 563 2.23 -9.76 24.32
C GLU A 563 2.65 -10.82 23.28
N LEU A 564 3.86 -10.68 22.71
CA LEU A 564 4.47 -11.75 21.93
C LEU A 564 4.87 -12.92 22.83
N LYS A 565 4.84 -14.12 22.26
CA LYS A 565 5.25 -15.35 22.95
C LYS A 565 6.75 -15.57 22.80
N ASP A 566 7.41 -15.85 23.91
CA ASP A 566 8.88 -16.07 23.96
C ASP A 566 9.26 -17.54 23.66
N ASP A 567 8.29 -18.48 23.76
CA ASP A 567 8.49 -19.93 23.59
C ASP A 567 8.42 -20.40 22.14
N VAL A 568 8.19 -19.49 21.19
CA VAL A 568 8.11 -19.81 19.76
C VAL A 568 9.51 -19.83 19.13
N PRO A 569 9.86 -20.90 18.40
CA PRO A 569 11.17 -20.95 17.72
C PRO A 569 11.34 -19.79 16.75
N GLY A 570 12.42 -19.01 16.90
CA GLY A 570 12.67 -17.81 16.08
C GLY A 570 12.75 -18.10 14.57
N TRP A 571 13.18 -19.32 14.16
CA TRP A 571 13.19 -19.71 12.75
C TRP A 571 11.79 -19.76 12.12
N LEU A 572 10.75 -20.07 12.91
CA LEU A 572 9.37 -20.14 12.42
C LEU A 572 8.85 -18.74 12.06
N TRP A 573 9.14 -17.75 12.92
CA TRP A 573 8.85 -16.35 12.65
C TRP A 573 9.59 -15.86 11.39
N GLY A 574 10.89 -16.17 11.29
CA GLY A 574 11.71 -15.82 10.13
C GLY A 574 11.22 -16.47 8.83
N ALA A 575 10.80 -17.74 8.89
CA ALA A 575 10.26 -18.46 7.72
C ALA A 575 8.93 -17.84 7.25
N ALA A 576 8.01 -17.54 8.16
CA ALA A 576 6.73 -16.91 7.83
C ALA A 576 6.93 -15.52 7.21
N SER A 577 7.80 -14.69 7.80
CA SER A 577 8.16 -13.38 7.29
C SER A 577 8.79 -13.46 5.89
N LEU A 578 9.70 -14.43 5.66
CA LEU A 578 10.31 -14.64 4.36
C LEU A 578 9.30 -15.06 3.29
N ILE A 579 8.34 -15.92 3.63
CA ILE A 579 7.27 -16.34 2.70
C ILE A 579 6.45 -15.12 2.27
N VAL A 580 5.99 -14.30 3.21
CA VAL A 580 5.22 -13.09 2.90
C VAL A 580 6.04 -12.11 2.05
N LEU A 581 7.31 -11.92 2.37
CA LEU A 581 8.22 -11.09 1.58
C LEU A 581 8.38 -11.60 0.14
N LEU A 582 8.61 -12.89 -0.05
CA LEU A 582 8.76 -13.50 -1.38
C LEU A 582 7.47 -13.37 -2.21
N ILE A 583 6.32 -13.56 -1.60
CA ILE A 583 5.02 -13.36 -2.25
C ILE A 583 4.85 -11.89 -2.63
N SER A 584 5.13 -10.96 -1.72
CA SER A 584 5.03 -9.51 -1.97
C SER A 584 5.95 -9.06 -3.11
N VAL A 585 7.20 -9.51 -3.14
CA VAL A 585 8.13 -9.24 -4.24
C VAL A 585 7.60 -9.83 -5.55
N SER A 586 7.04 -11.05 -5.53
CA SER A 586 6.44 -11.66 -6.73
C SER A 586 5.28 -10.83 -7.27
N PHE A 587 4.44 -10.25 -6.41
CA PHE A 587 3.37 -9.32 -6.80
C PHE A 587 3.93 -8.04 -7.41
N VAL A 588 4.94 -7.43 -6.82
CA VAL A 588 5.59 -6.22 -7.36
C VAL A 588 6.16 -6.50 -8.77
N LEU A 589 6.79 -7.66 -8.96
CA LEU A 589 7.28 -8.10 -10.28
C LEU A 589 6.13 -8.34 -11.26
N ALA A 590 5.02 -8.95 -10.81
CA ALA A 590 3.82 -9.16 -11.64
C ALA A 590 3.16 -7.84 -12.06
N LEU A 591 3.10 -6.84 -11.17
CA LEU A 591 2.62 -5.49 -11.50
C LEU A 591 3.51 -4.81 -12.54
N GLY A 592 4.83 -4.90 -12.39
CA GLY A 592 5.80 -4.42 -13.37
C GLY A 592 5.66 -5.13 -14.73
N TRP A 593 5.47 -6.45 -14.73
CA TRP A 593 5.18 -7.23 -15.93
C TRP A 593 3.87 -6.80 -16.59
N GLY A 594 2.78 -6.67 -15.83
CA GLY A 594 1.47 -6.26 -16.34
C GLY A 594 1.50 -4.88 -16.97
N THR A 595 2.11 -3.90 -16.29
CA THR A 595 2.30 -2.54 -16.81
C THR A 595 3.13 -2.55 -18.10
N SER A 596 4.21 -3.35 -18.15
CA SER A 596 5.04 -3.53 -19.35
C SER A 596 4.27 -4.20 -20.51
N ARG A 597 3.39 -5.16 -20.21
CA ARG A 597 2.55 -5.83 -21.21
C ARG A 597 1.48 -4.90 -21.76
N LEU A 598 0.84 -4.10 -20.91
CA LEU A 598 -0.08 -3.03 -21.31
C LEU A 598 0.61 -2.07 -22.30
N ALA A 599 1.80 -1.59 -21.97
CA ALA A 599 2.53 -0.64 -22.79
C ALA A 599 2.90 -1.19 -24.17
N ARG A 600 3.28 -2.45 -24.26
CA ARG A 600 3.83 -3.07 -25.49
C ARG A 600 2.81 -3.83 -26.33
N GLY A 601 1.69 -4.23 -25.74
CA GLY A 601 0.63 -4.95 -26.46
C GLY A 601 -0.01 -4.13 -27.58
N ALA A 602 0.08 -2.82 -27.47
CA ALA A 602 -0.45 -1.88 -28.44
C ALA A 602 0.43 -1.66 -29.69
N SER A 603 1.70 -2.06 -29.62
CA SER A 603 2.69 -1.87 -30.71
C SER A 603 2.70 -3.01 -31.73
N ARG A 604 1.91 -4.07 -31.53
CA ARG A 604 1.74 -5.13 -32.53
C ARG A 604 0.63 -4.73 -33.49
N PRO A 605 0.90 -4.55 -34.81
CA PRO A 605 -0.14 -4.50 -35.82
C PRO A 605 -0.94 -5.81 -35.74
N ASP A 606 -2.27 -5.73 -35.89
CA ASP A 606 -3.13 -6.90 -35.93
C ASP A 606 -2.63 -7.89 -37.01
N ALA A 607 -2.01 -8.97 -36.58
CA ALA A 607 -1.58 -10.07 -37.45
C ALA A 607 -2.78 -10.87 -38.00
N THR A 608 -4.00 -10.39 -37.82
CA THR A 608 -5.26 -11.05 -38.25
C THR A 608 -5.97 -10.32 -39.38
N ARG A 609 -5.36 -9.34 -40.03
CA ARG A 609 -5.83 -8.91 -41.35
C ARG A 609 -5.05 -9.66 -42.43
N GLU A 610 -5.40 -10.92 -42.67
CA GLU A 610 -5.27 -11.44 -44.00
C GLU A 610 -6.10 -10.54 -44.94
N PRO A 611 -5.52 -10.03 -46.03
CA PRO A 611 -6.34 -9.35 -47.03
C PRO A 611 -7.39 -10.37 -47.54
N PRO A 612 -8.63 -9.95 -47.79
CA PRO A 612 -9.62 -10.85 -48.33
C PRO A 612 -9.05 -11.42 -49.65
N THR A 613 -8.83 -12.71 -49.66
CA THR A 613 -8.59 -13.45 -50.91
C THR A 613 -9.81 -13.23 -51.76
N THR A 614 -9.71 -12.40 -52.78
CA THR A 614 -10.67 -12.28 -53.87
C THR A 614 -10.77 -13.66 -54.51
N ARG A 615 -11.73 -14.46 -54.08
CA ARG A 615 -12.24 -15.59 -54.83
C ARG A 615 -12.95 -14.99 -56.05
N THR A 616 -12.24 -14.92 -57.16
CA THR A 616 -12.86 -14.82 -58.47
C THR A 616 -13.62 -16.11 -58.73
N LEU A 617 -14.92 -16.02 -58.64
CA LEU A 617 -15.86 -17.04 -59.15
C LEU A 617 -15.93 -16.95 -60.65
N GLY A 618 -15.62 -18.07 -61.31
CA GLY A 618 -16.34 -18.50 -62.51
C GLY A 618 -15.95 -17.82 -63.81
N GLY A 619 -15.00 -18.37 -64.56
CA GLY A 619 -14.93 -18.25 -66.05
C GLY A 619 -15.08 -19.61 -66.64
N VAL A 620 -16.03 -19.73 -67.53
CA VAL A 620 -16.47 -20.85 -68.37
C VAL A 620 -15.31 -21.30 -69.28
N PRO A 621 -15.16 -22.59 -69.62
CA PRO A 621 -14.09 -23.07 -70.53
C PRO A 621 -14.45 -22.82 -71.98
N GLU A 622 -13.57 -22.15 -72.72
CA GLU A 622 -13.65 -22.03 -74.17
C GLU A 622 -12.54 -22.87 -74.85
N GLU A 623 -12.94 -23.45 -75.98
CA GLU A 623 -12.33 -24.53 -76.74
C GLU A 623 -10.98 -24.20 -77.39
N ARG A 624 -10.32 -25.28 -77.73
CA ARG A 624 -9.05 -25.43 -78.48
C ARG A 624 -9.09 -24.78 -79.86
N SER A 625 -7.94 -24.27 -80.30
CA SER A 625 -7.33 -24.68 -81.58
C SER A 625 -5.89 -24.17 -81.71
N PRO A 626 -5.03 -24.87 -82.44
CA PRO A 626 -3.59 -24.78 -82.39
C PRO A 626 -3.00 -24.02 -83.59
N SER A 627 -1.86 -23.39 -83.46
CA SER A 627 -0.90 -23.28 -84.54
C SER A 627 0.45 -22.65 -84.13
N ILE A 628 1.50 -23.44 -84.40
CA ILE A 628 2.72 -23.15 -85.12
C ILE A 628 3.63 -22.02 -84.55
N GLY A 629 4.68 -22.36 -83.89
CA GLY A 629 6.07 -22.51 -84.30
C GLY A 629 6.81 -21.20 -84.64
N ARG A 630 7.85 -20.92 -83.89
CA ARG A 630 9.22 -20.72 -84.40
C ARG A 630 10.20 -20.48 -83.25
N ALA A 631 11.29 -21.24 -83.39
CA ALA A 631 12.47 -21.12 -82.56
C ALA A 631 13.30 -19.87 -82.96
N SER A 632 14.10 -19.37 -82.03
CA SER A 632 15.46 -18.89 -82.30
C SER A 632 16.10 -18.41 -80.95
N THR A 633 16.99 -19.22 -80.46
CA THR A 633 18.43 -19.03 -80.25
C THR A 633 18.93 -17.78 -79.53
N ALA A 634 19.44 -18.02 -78.39
CA ALA A 634 20.86 -17.98 -78.02
C ALA A 634 21.48 -16.73 -77.41
N ARG A 635 22.29 -17.07 -76.42
CA ARG A 635 23.48 -16.43 -75.84
C ARG A 635 23.29 -15.47 -74.67
N SER A 636 23.66 -15.89 -73.47
CA SER A 636 25.05 -15.91 -72.95
C SER A 636 25.70 -14.55 -72.88
N THR A 637 25.83 -14.06 -71.67
CA THR A 637 27.19 -13.73 -71.14
C THR A 637 27.15 -13.33 -69.67
N ARG A 638 28.13 -13.85 -68.99
CA ARG A 638 28.60 -13.56 -67.64
C ARG A 638 29.13 -12.11 -67.54
N SER A 639 29.13 -11.52 -66.35
CA SER A 639 30.35 -11.13 -65.58
C SER A 639 29.97 -10.14 -64.50
N ILE A 640 30.16 -10.44 -63.25
CA ILE A 640 31.23 -10.01 -62.33
C ILE A 640 31.40 -8.49 -62.27
N ALA A 641 30.92 -7.89 -61.14
CA ALA A 641 31.69 -7.17 -60.14
C ALA A 641 30.81 -6.98 -58.89
#